data_e14a121562f02f120eae103b9a398b80
#
_entry.id   e14a121562f02f120eae103b9a398b80
#
_cell.length_a   1.000
_cell.length_b   1.000
_cell.length_c   1.000
_cell.angle_alpha   90.00
_cell.angle_beta   90.00
_cell.angle_gamma   90.00
#
_symmetry.space_group_name_H-M   'P 1'
#
loop_
_entity.id
_entity.type
_entity.pdbx_description
1 polymer ?
#
loop_
_entity_poly.entity_id
_entity_poly.type
_entity_poly.pdbx_seq_one_letter_code
_entity_poly.pdbx_strand_id
1 'polypeptide(L)'
;LVCEVIPWVNAKAAGILSECRPLPVAEECEYATVDMLPELLVAPPWVINKKKNVIPVFDLPVLPIPAVTDITPGITELISHTDISRFSEIAQYQASQQTLFTVLPLIEKESWETSFIPFTPEQQILWQLGFNEWLHCEDDLHEKKYIPQSAVDALLRFDFPALKAEFAKYHNNANKSWNLSALCYLPGQQAISFLNQIIIEERYSGEKEILAVFGSTAIPAFMTCLQRDHQRLWIFTLFIGASELALPMAQRLQKKMAYKDAVNWLANNPRHATAGLLPLALGKPCQNREYARQALRLLVKLNQRETIEEIARRYNQPDVLAALATLFDSDPLEEYPAKIAPPPGFYQFTLWRRPRLKSNNLPLPDDAMRHLGTMLSFPRDITAYAGLATIKETFTRESLADFGWDLYTAWTEAGAPAKENWAFTSLGILGNDDTARKLTPLIRAWPGESQHKRAVYGLDVLASIGSDIALMLLNGIAQKIKFVALQENASDRINMVAENRGLTMAELEDRLAPDLGLDSSGSLILDFGPRKFTVGFDETLKPVVCDANGKVLKDLPKPNQSDDKTLATDAVNLFKQLKKDVRAIASQQITRLEQAMCQRRRWTAEQFRLFLVEHPLVRHLTRRLLWGVYNDENALITCFRVAEDSTYSD
;
A
#
# COMPACT_ATOMS: atom_id res chain seq x y z
N LEU A 1 -41.09 31.67 -7.36
CA LEU A 1 -40.12 31.81 -6.25
C LEU A 1 -38.79 32.38 -6.73
N VAL A 2 -38.19 31.85 -7.84
CA VAL A 2 -36.90 32.36 -8.36
C VAL A 2 -37.05 33.79 -8.92
N CYS A 3 -38.18 34.09 -9.56
CA CYS A 3 -38.43 35.44 -10.11
C CYS A 3 -38.74 36.50 -9.05
N GLU A 4 -39.23 36.12 -7.87
CA GLU A 4 -39.53 37.03 -6.75
C GLU A 4 -38.29 37.35 -5.89
N VAL A 5 -37.27 36.49 -5.90
CA VAL A 5 -36.09 36.62 -5.05
C VAL A 5 -34.94 37.40 -5.75
N ILE A 6 -35.00 37.55 -7.08
CA ILE A 6 -33.93 38.21 -7.84
C ILE A 6 -34.48 39.36 -8.67
N PRO A 7 -34.69 40.56 -8.10
CA PRO A 7 -35.32 41.71 -8.79
C PRO A 7 -34.49 42.28 -9.94
N TRP A 8 -33.26 41.80 -10.18
CA TRP A 8 -32.35 42.25 -11.24
C TRP A 8 -32.23 41.28 -12.42
N VAL A 9 -33.01 40.15 -12.43
CA VAL A 9 -33.08 39.27 -13.60
C VAL A 9 -33.69 40.03 -14.77
N ASN A 10 -32.89 40.33 -15.79
CA ASN A 10 -33.34 41.09 -16.95
C ASN A 10 -34.31 40.28 -17.84
N ALA A 11 -35.06 40.98 -18.69
CA ALA A 11 -36.06 40.38 -19.56
C ALA A 11 -35.54 39.23 -20.45
N LYS A 12 -34.25 39.21 -20.74
CA LYS A 12 -33.58 38.17 -21.52
C LYS A 12 -33.44 36.88 -20.74
N ALA A 13 -33.16 36.93 -19.43
CA ALA A 13 -33.14 35.78 -18.54
C ALA A 13 -34.56 35.26 -18.28
N ALA A 14 -35.55 36.13 -18.19
CA ALA A 14 -36.98 35.74 -18.10
C ALA A 14 -37.45 35.02 -19.38
N GLY A 15 -37.00 35.41 -20.57
CA GLY A 15 -37.26 34.70 -21.82
C GLY A 15 -36.66 33.29 -21.85
N ILE A 16 -35.43 33.12 -21.35
CA ILE A 16 -34.78 31.78 -21.23
C ILE A 16 -35.56 30.89 -20.28
N LEU A 17 -36.05 31.44 -19.17
CA LEU A 17 -36.86 30.66 -18.20
C LEU A 17 -38.25 30.27 -18.75
N SER A 18 -38.82 31.02 -19.67
CA SER A 18 -40.07 30.68 -20.33
C SER A 18 -39.93 29.61 -21.42
N GLU A 19 -38.73 29.42 -21.95
CA GLU A 19 -38.38 28.35 -22.90
C GLU A 19 -37.96 27.06 -22.19
N CYS A 20 -37.68 27.08 -20.88
CA CYS A 20 -37.44 25.88 -20.09
C CYS A 20 -38.74 25.07 -20.05
N ARG A 21 -38.75 23.89 -20.65
CA ARG A 21 -39.81 22.92 -20.45
C ARG A 21 -40.04 22.76 -18.94
N PRO A 22 -41.30 22.79 -18.44
CA PRO A 22 -41.55 22.46 -17.05
C PRO A 22 -40.88 21.10 -16.78
N LEU A 23 -40.03 21.08 -15.75
CA LEU A 23 -39.52 19.81 -15.27
C LEU A 23 -40.72 18.87 -15.14
N PRO A 24 -40.64 17.64 -15.64
CA PRO A 24 -41.71 16.69 -15.45
C PRO A 24 -42.07 16.72 -13.96
N VAL A 25 -43.33 16.91 -13.65
CA VAL A 25 -43.86 16.83 -12.30
C VAL A 25 -43.21 15.59 -11.71
N ALA A 26 -42.50 15.73 -10.61
CA ALA A 26 -41.82 14.61 -10.00
C ALA A 26 -42.87 13.51 -9.85
N GLU A 27 -42.75 12.45 -10.65
CA GLU A 27 -43.48 11.21 -10.38
C GLU A 27 -43.20 10.96 -8.89
N GLU A 28 -44.26 10.75 -8.10
CA GLU A 28 -44.12 10.40 -6.69
C GLU A 28 -43.21 9.16 -6.67
N CYS A 29 -41.92 9.38 -6.43
CA CYS A 29 -40.98 8.29 -6.32
C CYS A 29 -41.37 7.48 -5.09
N GLU A 30 -41.95 6.29 -5.30
CA GLU A 30 -42.15 5.35 -4.22
C GLU A 30 -40.79 5.05 -3.61
N TYR A 31 -40.66 5.36 -2.31
CA TYR A 31 -39.45 5.01 -1.54
C TYR A 31 -39.56 3.57 -1.06
N ALA A 32 -38.41 2.96 -0.80
CA ALA A 32 -38.37 1.66 -0.12
C ALA A 32 -39.06 1.74 1.24
N THR A 33 -39.94 0.78 1.53
CA THR A 33 -40.61 0.68 2.82
C THR A 33 -39.74 0.04 3.87
N VAL A 34 -40.09 0.20 5.14
CA VAL A 34 -39.25 -0.23 6.29
C VAL A 34 -38.93 -1.72 6.25
N ASP A 35 -39.88 -2.55 5.83
CA ASP A 35 -39.76 -4.00 5.69
C ASP A 35 -38.81 -4.46 4.59
N MET A 36 -38.50 -3.59 3.63
CA MET A 36 -37.52 -3.85 2.54
C MET A 36 -36.10 -3.50 2.91
N LEU A 37 -35.89 -2.80 4.01
CA LEU A 37 -34.58 -2.26 4.41
C LEU A 37 -33.89 -3.16 5.44
N PRO A 38 -32.55 -3.23 5.42
CA PRO A 38 -31.82 -3.84 6.52
C PRO A 38 -32.15 -3.16 7.85
N GLU A 39 -32.28 -3.93 8.93
CA GLU A 39 -32.56 -3.44 10.28
C GLU A 39 -31.60 -2.30 10.69
N LEU A 40 -30.35 -2.39 10.25
CA LEU A 40 -29.34 -1.38 10.47
C LEU A 40 -29.69 0.02 9.95
N LEU A 41 -30.52 0.12 8.91
CA LEU A 41 -30.99 1.40 8.36
C LEU A 41 -32.30 1.87 8.96
N VAL A 42 -33.04 0.97 9.58
CA VAL A 42 -34.34 1.24 10.22
C VAL A 42 -34.14 1.61 11.69
N ALA A 43 -33.45 0.75 12.41
CA ALA A 43 -33.25 0.83 13.84
C ALA A 43 -31.79 0.50 14.20
N PRO A 44 -30.84 1.40 13.86
CA PRO A 44 -29.42 1.14 14.09
C PRO A 44 -29.09 1.05 15.57
N PRO A 45 -28.06 0.27 15.96
CA PRO A 45 -27.71 0.00 17.36
C PRO A 45 -27.51 1.26 18.22
N TRP A 46 -26.99 2.33 17.63
CA TRP A 46 -26.75 3.62 18.35
C TRP A 46 -28.04 4.42 18.60
N VAL A 47 -29.15 4.11 17.93
CA VAL A 47 -30.46 4.75 18.17
C VAL A 47 -31.26 3.96 19.21
N ILE A 48 -31.11 2.63 19.24
CA ILE A 48 -31.87 1.76 20.17
C ILE A 48 -31.39 1.88 21.62
N ASN A 49 -30.28 2.59 21.89
CA ASN A 49 -29.71 2.77 23.23
C ASN A 49 -29.50 1.45 24.02
N LYS A 50 -29.12 0.38 23.34
CA LYS A 50 -28.71 -0.85 24.02
C LYS A 50 -27.53 -0.54 24.95
N LYS A 51 -27.68 -0.88 26.24
CA LYS A 51 -26.55 -0.80 27.19
C LYS A 51 -25.41 -1.63 26.62
N LYS A 52 -24.27 -0.99 26.32
CA LYS A 52 -23.06 -1.71 25.91
C LYS A 52 -22.69 -2.71 27.00
N ASN A 53 -22.42 -3.95 26.62
CA ASN A 53 -21.81 -4.92 27.52
C ASN A 53 -20.43 -4.38 27.93
N VAL A 54 -20.33 -3.87 29.16
CA VAL A 54 -19.09 -3.30 29.68
C VAL A 54 -18.18 -4.46 30.09
N ILE A 55 -17.12 -4.66 29.33
CA ILE A 55 -16.08 -5.64 29.70
C ILE A 55 -15.33 -5.08 30.94
N PRO A 56 -15.26 -5.83 32.07
CA PRO A 56 -14.49 -5.44 33.22
C PRO A 56 -13.02 -5.13 32.88
N VAL A 57 -12.41 -4.25 33.65
CA VAL A 57 -10.98 -3.92 33.52
C VAL A 57 -10.18 -4.83 34.42
N PHE A 58 -9.19 -5.50 33.85
CA PHE A 58 -8.29 -6.40 34.57
C PHE A 58 -6.87 -5.81 34.60
N ASP A 59 -6.14 -6.12 35.66
CA ASP A 59 -4.71 -5.86 35.77
C ASP A 59 -3.98 -7.19 35.71
N LEU A 60 -3.65 -7.60 34.47
CA LEU A 60 -3.04 -8.89 34.18
C LEU A 60 -1.55 -8.71 33.85
N PRO A 61 -0.65 -9.54 34.39
CA PRO A 61 0.75 -9.56 33.94
C PRO A 61 0.88 -10.22 32.57
N VAL A 62 1.91 -9.87 31.84
CA VAL A 62 2.30 -10.64 30.63
C VAL A 62 2.79 -12.01 31.07
N LEU A 63 2.18 -13.09 30.52
CA LEU A 63 2.61 -14.43 30.84
C LEU A 63 3.95 -14.73 30.17
N PRO A 64 4.92 -15.33 30.91
CA PRO A 64 6.20 -15.69 30.34
C PRO A 64 6.02 -16.86 29.37
N ILE A 65 6.23 -16.60 28.09
CA ILE A 65 6.35 -17.60 27.03
C ILE A 65 7.77 -17.47 26.50
N PRO A 66 8.58 -18.55 26.48
CA PRO A 66 9.92 -18.50 25.94
C PRO A 66 9.88 -18.00 24.50
N ALA A 67 10.71 -17.01 24.18
CA ALA A 67 10.83 -16.54 22.82
C ALA A 67 11.37 -17.66 21.93
N VAL A 68 10.81 -17.79 20.72
CA VAL A 68 11.22 -18.79 19.74
C VAL A 68 11.80 -18.03 18.54
N THR A 69 13.00 -18.43 18.15
CA THR A 69 13.60 -18.03 16.89
C THR A 69 13.44 -19.19 15.92
N ASP A 70 12.46 -19.11 15.05
CA ASP A 70 12.32 -20.09 13.99
C ASP A 70 13.23 -19.66 12.83
N ILE A 71 14.49 -20.11 12.87
CA ILE A 71 15.48 -19.92 11.80
C ILE A 71 15.27 -21.00 10.72
N THR A 72 14.04 -21.36 10.45
CA THR A 72 13.68 -22.29 9.39
C THR A 72 13.76 -21.66 7.98
N PRO A 73 13.56 -22.41 6.89
CA PRO A 73 14.07 -22.20 5.51
C PRO A 73 14.00 -20.79 4.93
N GLY A 74 13.15 -19.92 5.41
CA GLY A 74 13.02 -18.54 4.89
C GLY A 74 14.19 -17.61 5.23
N ILE A 75 14.86 -17.77 6.39
CA ILE A 75 16.11 -17.05 6.69
C ILE A 75 17.25 -17.64 5.86
N THR A 76 17.22 -18.93 5.59
CA THR A 76 18.20 -19.62 4.75
C THR A 76 18.20 -19.04 3.34
N GLU A 77 17.04 -18.72 2.76
CA GLU A 77 16.94 -18.02 1.47
C GLU A 77 17.39 -16.55 1.53
N LEU A 78 17.14 -15.85 2.63
CA LEU A 78 17.58 -14.47 2.85
C LEU A 78 19.10 -14.35 3.13
N ILE A 79 19.71 -15.41 3.65
CA ILE A 79 21.15 -15.51 3.94
C ILE A 79 21.90 -16.26 2.80
N SER A 80 21.25 -16.54 1.67
CA SER A 80 21.73 -17.40 0.58
C SER A 80 23.10 -17.03 -0.03
N HIS A 81 23.74 -15.97 0.44
CA HIS A 81 25.10 -15.57 0.02
C HIS A 81 26.10 -15.50 1.17
N THR A 82 25.72 -15.87 2.39
CA THR A 82 26.63 -15.97 3.54
C THR A 82 26.62 -17.41 4.03
N ASP A 83 27.78 -17.97 4.23
CA ASP A 83 27.98 -19.36 4.64
C ASP A 83 27.30 -19.65 5.99
N ILE A 84 26.11 -20.28 5.94
CA ILE A 84 25.27 -20.59 7.11
C ILE A 84 26.02 -21.53 8.08
N SER A 85 26.90 -22.40 7.55
CA SER A 85 27.74 -23.28 8.36
C SER A 85 28.59 -22.49 9.33
N ARG A 86 29.13 -21.35 8.89
CA ARG A 86 29.99 -20.45 9.65
C ARG A 86 29.24 -19.78 10.82
N PHE A 87 28.02 -19.33 10.63
CA PHE A 87 27.22 -18.74 11.73
C PHE A 87 26.72 -19.80 12.72
N SER A 88 26.44 -21.02 12.27
CA SER A 88 26.16 -22.14 13.15
C SER A 88 27.34 -22.49 14.04
N GLU A 89 28.56 -22.48 13.51
CA GLU A 89 29.79 -22.69 14.28
C GLU A 89 30.04 -21.56 15.27
N ILE A 90 29.84 -20.29 14.89
CA ILE A 90 29.96 -19.15 15.79
C ILE A 90 28.92 -19.22 16.91
N ALA A 91 27.66 -19.61 16.61
CA ALA A 91 26.62 -19.78 17.62
C ALA A 91 26.94 -20.92 18.61
N GLN A 92 27.47 -22.06 18.14
CA GLN A 92 27.93 -23.15 18.99
C GLN A 92 29.11 -22.72 19.87
N TYR A 93 29.99 -21.92 19.33
CA TYR A 93 31.14 -21.37 20.03
C TYR A 93 30.72 -20.36 21.11
N GLN A 94 29.79 -19.45 20.83
CA GLN A 94 29.22 -18.54 21.81
C GLN A 94 28.58 -19.28 22.99
N ALA A 95 27.98 -20.45 22.74
CA ALA A 95 27.41 -21.29 23.77
C ALA A 95 28.47 -21.95 24.67
N SER A 96 29.73 -22.09 24.19
CA SER A 96 30.82 -22.75 24.94
C SER A 96 31.57 -21.83 25.90
N GLN A 97 31.29 -20.54 25.92
CA GLN A 97 31.91 -19.49 26.77
C GLN A 97 33.47 -19.44 26.74
N GLN A 98 34.10 -19.94 25.69
CA GLN A 98 35.55 -19.82 25.54
C GLN A 98 35.96 -18.46 25.03
N THR A 99 37.22 -18.05 25.26
CA THR A 99 37.74 -16.72 24.86
C THR A 99 37.86 -16.60 23.34
N LEU A 100 37.41 -15.50 22.84
CA LEU A 100 37.02 -15.18 21.47
C LEU A 100 38.10 -15.19 20.42
N PHE A 101 39.32 -14.92 20.79
CA PHE A 101 40.43 -14.62 19.87
C PHE A 101 40.99 -15.85 19.15
N THR A 102 40.51 -17.04 19.42
CA THR A 102 40.96 -18.29 18.80
C THR A 102 40.17 -18.72 17.54
N VAL A 103 39.07 -18.05 17.20
CA VAL A 103 38.19 -18.46 16.09
C VAL A 103 38.41 -17.67 14.80
N LEU A 104 39.28 -16.67 14.81
CA LEU A 104 39.53 -15.78 13.67
C LEU A 104 40.25 -16.34 12.44
N PRO A 105 40.77 -17.58 12.40
CA PRO A 105 41.30 -18.15 11.15
C PRO A 105 40.25 -18.36 10.06
N LEU A 106 38.94 -18.12 10.38
CA LEU A 106 37.84 -18.36 9.47
C LEU A 106 37.44 -17.18 8.59
N ILE A 107 38.09 -16.03 8.71
CA ILE A 107 37.94 -14.94 7.73
C ILE A 107 38.69 -15.37 6.48
N GLU A 108 37.97 -15.77 5.43
CA GLU A 108 38.56 -16.16 4.16
C GLU A 108 39.60 -15.13 3.69
N LYS A 109 40.74 -15.63 3.21
CA LYS A 109 41.74 -14.88 2.53
C LYS A 109 41.16 -14.20 1.30
N GLU A 110 40.66 -13.00 1.44
CA GLU A 110 40.28 -12.18 0.30
C GLU A 110 41.54 -11.63 -0.40
N SER A 111 41.40 -11.29 -1.66
CA SER A 111 42.45 -10.87 -2.62
C SER A 111 43.37 -9.68 -2.21
N TRP A 112 43.23 -9.16 -0.99
CA TRP A 112 44.01 -8.07 -0.39
C TRP A 112 45.27 -8.53 0.39
N GLU A 113 45.49 -9.85 0.51
CA GLU A 113 46.62 -10.41 1.27
C GLU A 113 48.03 -10.21 0.64
N THR A 114 48.09 -9.68 -0.57
CA THR A 114 49.38 -9.62 -1.28
C THR A 114 50.34 -8.48 -0.89
N SER A 115 49.93 -7.57 0.06
CA SER A 115 50.75 -6.36 0.30
C SER A 115 50.83 -5.85 1.74
N PHE A 116 50.36 -6.55 2.80
CA PHE A 116 50.22 -5.90 4.11
C PHE A 116 50.63 -6.74 5.32
N ILE A 117 51.00 -6.02 6.40
CA ILE A 117 51.22 -6.56 7.74
C ILE A 117 49.91 -7.25 8.18
N PRO A 118 49.96 -8.53 8.59
CA PRO A 118 48.76 -9.24 9.03
C PRO A 118 48.13 -8.53 10.25
N PHE A 119 46.88 -8.16 10.16
CA PHE A 119 46.12 -7.61 11.29
C PHE A 119 46.05 -8.59 12.44
N THR A 120 46.14 -8.07 13.67
CA THR A 120 45.77 -8.86 14.85
C THR A 120 44.28 -9.18 14.83
N PRO A 121 43.81 -10.20 15.57
CA PRO A 121 42.41 -10.54 15.67
C PRO A 121 41.50 -9.33 16.02
N GLU A 122 41.95 -8.50 16.92
CA GLU A 122 41.23 -7.30 17.37
C GLU A 122 41.15 -6.26 16.24
N GLN A 123 42.22 -6.08 15.49
CA GLN A 123 42.24 -5.19 14.32
C GLN A 123 41.32 -5.70 13.21
N GLN A 124 41.20 -7.01 13.04
CA GLN A 124 40.25 -7.61 12.08
C GLN A 124 38.79 -7.36 12.48
N ILE A 125 38.46 -7.46 13.78
CA ILE A 125 37.13 -7.13 14.29
C ILE A 125 36.82 -5.65 14.04
N LEU A 126 37.77 -4.76 14.36
CA LEU A 126 37.59 -3.31 14.15
C LEU A 126 37.45 -2.98 12.68
N TRP A 127 38.22 -3.61 11.81
CA TRP A 127 38.08 -3.46 10.37
C TRP A 127 36.67 -3.85 9.88
N GLN A 128 36.18 -4.99 10.30
CA GLN A 128 34.81 -5.44 9.96
C GLN A 128 33.74 -4.56 10.60
N LEU A 129 33.99 -4.04 11.81
CA LEU A 129 33.05 -3.16 12.53
C LEU A 129 32.84 -1.83 11.81
N GLY A 130 33.77 -1.45 10.93
CA GLY A 130 33.65 -0.24 10.11
C GLY A 130 34.89 0.65 10.09
N PHE A 131 35.99 0.28 10.76
CA PHE A 131 37.28 0.99 10.66
C PHE A 131 38.02 0.59 9.36
N ASN A 132 37.37 0.78 8.22
CA ASN A 132 37.86 0.28 6.93
C ASN A 132 38.12 1.39 5.88
N GLU A 133 38.26 2.66 6.30
CA GLU A 133 38.65 3.73 5.40
C GLU A 133 40.16 3.70 5.11
N TRP A 134 40.53 4.07 3.89
CA TRP A 134 41.90 4.25 3.47
C TRP A 134 42.36 5.61 3.93
N LEU A 135 43.42 5.67 4.77
CA LEU A 135 44.07 6.92 5.11
C LEU A 135 45.11 7.22 4.03
N HIS A 136 44.95 8.35 3.32
CA HIS A 136 46.02 8.94 2.52
C HIS A 136 47.10 9.51 3.46
N CYS A 137 48.26 8.87 3.51
CA CYS A 137 49.42 9.48 4.13
C CYS A 137 50.07 10.43 3.12
N GLU A 138 50.17 11.72 3.46
CA GLU A 138 50.73 12.76 2.57
C GLU A 138 52.17 12.50 2.12
N ASP A 139 52.92 11.63 2.79
CA ASP A 139 54.35 11.39 2.54
C ASP A 139 54.69 10.07 1.84
N ASP A 140 53.70 9.18 1.57
CA ASP A 140 53.96 7.89 0.92
C ASP A 140 52.98 7.65 -0.24
N LEU A 141 53.50 7.30 -1.41
CA LEU A 141 52.74 6.90 -2.62
C LEU A 141 51.93 5.61 -2.44
N HIS A 142 51.83 5.06 -1.23
CA HIS A 142 51.09 3.85 -0.91
C HIS A 142 50.06 4.10 0.18
N GLU A 143 48.82 3.83 -0.15
CA GLU A 143 47.68 3.79 0.81
C GLU A 143 47.93 2.68 1.86
N LYS A 144 48.14 3.05 3.12
CA LYS A 144 48.27 2.08 4.23
C LYS A 144 46.97 1.93 4.98
N LYS A 145 46.53 0.70 5.14
CA LYS A 145 45.41 0.35 6.05
C LYS A 145 45.92 0.51 7.48
N TYR A 146 45.29 1.42 8.23
CA TYR A 146 45.71 1.71 9.61
C TYR A 146 44.50 1.63 10.54
N ILE A 147 44.63 0.90 11.63
CA ILE A 147 43.68 0.89 12.73
C ILE A 147 44.36 1.47 13.96
N PRO A 148 43.83 2.55 14.58
CA PRO A 148 44.46 3.19 15.73
C PRO A 148 44.58 2.24 16.93
N GLN A 149 45.72 2.24 17.62
CA GLN A 149 45.90 1.43 18.83
C GLN A 149 44.89 1.83 19.92
N SER A 150 44.50 3.09 20.00
CA SER A 150 43.44 3.58 20.91
C SER A 150 42.09 2.90 20.67
N ALA A 151 41.74 2.57 19.43
CA ALA A 151 40.54 1.80 19.11
C ALA A 151 40.65 0.33 19.55
N VAL A 152 41.84 -0.28 19.35
CA VAL A 152 42.12 -1.64 19.86
C VAL A 152 42.01 -1.68 21.38
N ASP A 153 42.61 -0.70 22.08
CA ASP A 153 42.56 -0.61 23.53
C ASP A 153 41.13 -0.38 24.06
N ALA A 154 40.30 0.38 23.33
CA ALA A 154 38.88 0.59 23.66
C ALA A 154 38.08 -0.72 23.45
N LEU A 155 38.33 -1.45 22.37
CA LEU A 155 37.68 -2.74 22.11
C LEU A 155 38.04 -3.76 23.20
N LEU A 156 39.31 -3.89 23.57
CA LEU A 156 39.78 -4.84 24.59
C LEU A 156 39.20 -4.54 25.98
N ARG A 157 38.92 -3.27 26.28
CA ARG A 157 38.27 -2.86 27.53
C ARG A 157 36.75 -2.92 27.46
N PHE A 158 36.17 -3.26 26.30
CA PHE A 158 34.76 -3.19 26.03
C PHE A 158 34.16 -1.80 26.33
N ASP A 159 34.93 -0.74 26.05
CA ASP A 159 34.53 0.65 26.26
C ASP A 159 33.92 1.23 24.98
N PHE A 160 32.62 1.05 24.83
CA PHE A 160 31.90 1.52 23.64
C PHE A 160 31.96 3.04 23.45
N PRO A 161 31.78 3.90 24.50
CA PRO A 161 31.96 5.35 24.37
C PRO A 161 33.31 5.76 23.82
N ALA A 162 34.43 5.14 24.31
CA ALA A 162 35.76 5.39 23.80
C ALA A 162 35.90 4.90 22.34
N LEU A 163 35.39 3.72 22.04
CA LEU A 163 35.38 3.17 20.68
C LEU A 163 34.63 4.07 19.69
N LYS A 164 33.46 4.58 20.11
CA LYS A 164 32.65 5.54 19.35
C LYS A 164 33.40 6.85 19.08
N ALA A 165 34.11 7.35 20.09
CA ALA A 165 34.94 8.55 19.94
C ALA A 165 36.06 8.34 18.92
N GLU A 166 36.73 7.18 18.93
CA GLU A 166 37.74 6.84 17.94
C GLU A 166 37.14 6.67 16.55
N PHE A 167 35.97 5.98 16.43
CA PHE A 167 35.28 5.83 15.18
C PHE A 167 34.86 7.18 14.57
N ALA A 168 34.44 8.14 15.40
CA ALA A 168 34.13 9.48 14.97
C ALA A 168 35.35 10.29 14.45
N LYS A 169 36.53 10.06 15.00
CA LYS A 169 37.78 10.68 14.53
C LYS A 169 38.23 10.06 13.21
N TYR A 170 38.05 8.75 13.07
CA TYR A 170 38.52 7.98 11.93
C TYR A 170 37.72 8.28 10.65
N HIS A 171 36.45 8.63 10.78
CA HIS A 171 35.56 8.89 9.66
C HIS A 171 35.21 10.37 9.52
N ASN A 172 35.64 10.99 8.42
CA ASN A 172 35.28 12.37 8.09
C ASN A 172 33.92 12.55 7.39
N ASN A 173 33.23 11.48 7.04
CA ASN A 173 32.03 11.49 6.19
C ASN A 173 30.72 11.27 6.93
N ALA A 174 29.64 11.90 6.42
CA ALA A 174 28.25 11.75 6.91
C ALA A 174 27.63 10.34 6.71
N ASN A 175 28.30 9.45 5.99
CA ASN A 175 27.82 8.11 5.64
C ASN A 175 28.37 6.98 6.54
N LYS A 176 28.82 7.31 7.74
CA LYS A 176 29.31 6.34 8.72
C LYS A 176 28.26 5.29 9.04
N SER A 177 28.65 4.01 8.96
CA SER A 177 27.78 2.89 9.30
C SER A 177 28.59 1.81 10.02
N TRP A 178 28.04 1.33 11.13
CA TRP A 178 28.59 0.20 11.88
C TRP A 178 28.16 -1.12 11.25
N ASN A 179 29.06 -2.06 11.11
CA ASN A 179 28.73 -3.41 10.67
C ASN A 179 28.56 -4.32 11.89
N LEU A 180 27.31 -4.57 12.26
CA LEU A 180 26.97 -5.36 13.44
C LEU A 180 27.45 -6.81 13.37
N SER A 181 27.69 -7.37 12.17
CA SER A 181 28.19 -8.75 12.04
C SER A 181 29.52 -8.97 12.78
N ALA A 182 30.34 -7.91 12.92
CA ALA A 182 31.59 -7.97 13.69
C ALA A 182 31.36 -8.23 15.19
N LEU A 183 30.21 -7.85 15.74
CA LEU A 183 29.87 -8.11 17.14
C LEU A 183 29.67 -9.61 17.44
N CYS A 184 29.40 -10.41 16.41
CA CYS A 184 29.30 -11.88 16.56
C CYS A 184 30.59 -12.51 17.07
N TYR A 185 31.73 -11.82 16.92
CA TYR A 185 33.04 -12.27 17.40
C TYR A 185 33.39 -11.79 18.82
N LEU A 186 32.52 -11.02 19.46
CA LEU A 186 32.68 -10.56 20.85
C LEU A 186 31.96 -11.52 21.81
N PRO A 187 32.38 -11.62 23.10
CA PRO A 187 31.63 -12.37 24.09
C PRO A 187 30.18 -11.89 24.17
N GLY A 188 29.23 -12.83 24.27
CA GLY A 188 27.81 -12.55 24.08
C GLY A 188 27.24 -11.39 24.89
N GLN A 189 27.64 -11.26 26.16
CA GLN A 189 27.16 -10.16 27.01
C GLN A 189 27.69 -8.80 26.53
N GLN A 190 28.96 -8.72 26.13
CA GLN A 190 29.59 -7.50 25.62
C GLN A 190 29.03 -7.14 24.23
N ALA A 191 28.85 -8.15 23.37
CA ALA A 191 28.23 -7.96 22.06
C ALA A 191 26.82 -7.35 22.17
N ILE A 192 26.00 -7.87 23.05
CA ILE A 192 24.65 -7.33 23.29
C ILE A 192 24.69 -5.94 23.92
N SER A 193 25.68 -5.66 24.80
CA SER A 193 25.87 -4.32 25.35
C SER A 193 26.24 -3.31 24.26
N PHE A 194 27.14 -3.67 23.34
CA PHE A 194 27.51 -2.82 22.20
C PHE A 194 26.33 -2.65 21.23
N LEU A 195 25.63 -3.75 20.93
CA LEU A 195 24.45 -3.72 20.10
C LEU A 195 23.40 -2.72 20.61
N ASN A 196 23.08 -2.77 21.91
CA ASN A 196 22.12 -1.85 22.53
C ASN A 196 22.52 -0.38 22.35
N GLN A 197 23.79 -0.06 22.39
CA GLN A 197 24.29 1.31 22.24
C GLN A 197 24.33 1.76 20.77
N ILE A 198 24.79 0.91 19.84
CA ILE A 198 24.84 1.23 18.41
C ILE A 198 23.45 1.44 17.85
N ILE A 199 22.52 0.55 18.16
CA ILE A 199 21.16 0.55 17.62
C ILE A 199 20.40 1.84 17.96
N ILE A 200 20.68 2.45 19.12
CA ILE A 200 19.95 3.65 19.57
C ILE A 200 20.35 4.89 18.76
N GLU A 201 21.62 5.06 18.44
CA GLU A 201 22.16 6.35 18.00
C GLU A 201 22.77 6.35 16.60
N GLU A 202 23.18 5.20 16.07
CA GLU A 202 24.05 5.11 14.90
C GLU A 202 23.36 4.48 13.67
N ARG A 203 23.98 4.64 12.50
CA ARG A 203 23.65 3.86 11.30
C ARG A 203 24.39 2.54 11.34
N TYR A 204 23.74 1.45 10.92
CA TYR A 204 24.32 0.12 10.97
C TYR A 204 23.81 -0.79 9.83
N SER A 205 24.49 -1.93 9.69
CA SER A 205 24.17 -3.07 8.83
C SER A 205 24.56 -4.37 9.55
N GLY A 206 24.20 -5.53 9.04
CA GLY A 206 24.61 -6.82 9.63
C GLY A 206 23.65 -7.35 10.69
N GLU A 207 22.39 -6.94 10.66
CA GLU A 207 21.35 -7.33 11.61
C GLU A 207 21.04 -8.83 11.55
N LYS A 208 21.15 -9.43 10.36
CA LYS A 208 20.83 -10.85 10.12
C LYS A 208 21.77 -11.76 10.91
N GLU A 209 23.03 -11.45 10.85
CA GLU A 209 24.08 -12.19 11.51
C GLU A 209 23.90 -12.15 13.03
N ILE A 210 23.55 -10.98 13.57
CA ILE A 210 23.25 -10.83 15.01
C ILE A 210 22.07 -11.69 15.42
N LEU A 211 20.98 -11.69 14.66
CA LEU A 211 19.82 -12.53 14.97
C LEU A 211 20.13 -14.03 14.81
N ALA A 212 20.93 -14.39 13.82
CA ALA A 212 21.36 -15.77 13.63
C ALA A 212 22.22 -16.29 14.78
N VAL A 213 23.11 -15.45 15.34
CA VAL A 213 24.03 -15.84 16.42
C VAL A 213 23.40 -15.70 17.80
N PHE A 214 22.75 -14.58 18.10
CA PHE A 214 22.24 -14.28 19.44
C PHE A 214 20.75 -14.55 19.63
N GLY A 215 20.01 -14.80 18.55
CA GLY A 215 18.61 -15.20 18.60
C GLY A 215 17.74 -14.26 19.47
N SER A 216 17.00 -14.86 20.38
CA SER A 216 16.08 -14.12 21.27
C SER A 216 16.76 -13.12 22.21
N THR A 217 18.06 -13.27 22.50
CA THR A 217 18.78 -12.34 23.39
C THR A 217 19.03 -10.97 22.75
N ALA A 218 19.01 -10.89 21.42
CA ALA A 218 19.10 -9.63 20.68
C ALA A 218 17.76 -8.87 20.55
N ILE A 219 16.63 -9.51 20.86
CA ILE A 219 15.29 -8.93 20.68
C ILE A 219 15.13 -7.60 21.41
N PRO A 220 15.50 -7.45 22.71
CA PRO A 220 15.31 -6.18 23.43
C PRO A 220 16.01 -5.00 22.76
N ALA A 221 17.21 -5.23 22.19
CA ALA A 221 17.93 -4.21 21.44
C ALA A 221 17.14 -3.77 20.20
N PHE A 222 16.66 -4.72 19.42
CA PHE A 222 15.89 -4.44 18.21
C PHE A 222 14.51 -3.82 18.52
N MET A 223 13.90 -4.12 19.65
CA MET A 223 12.63 -3.49 20.07
C MET A 223 12.73 -1.97 20.18
N THR A 224 13.86 -1.45 20.65
CA THR A 224 14.11 0.00 20.70
C THR A 224 14.12 0.63 19.29
N CYS A 225 14.61 -0.10 18.29
CA CYS A 225 14.60 0.35 16.89
C CYS A 225 13.22 0.25 16.24
N LEU A 226 12.44 -0.77 16.58
CA LEU A 226 11.10 -0.96 16.05
C LEU A 226 10.18 0.23 16.35
N GLN A 227 10.38 0.90 17.47
CA GLN A 227 9.66 2.12 17.83
C GLN A 227 9.95 3.30 16.89
N ARG A 228 11.09 3.28 16.19
CA ARG A 228 11.53 4.32 15.24
C ARG A 228 11.12 4.05 13.79
N ASP A 229 10.38 2.97 13.53
CA ASP A 229 9.82 2.63 12.20
C ASP A 229 10.86 2.27 11.12
N HIS A 230 11.96 1.64 11.48
CA HIS A 230 12.95 1.15 10.52
C HIS A 230 12.42 -0.05 9.72
N GLN A 231 12.09 0.14 8.44
CA GLN A 231 11.51 -0.91 7.57
C GLN A 231 12.38 -2.17 7.46
N ARG A 232 13.71 -2.03 7.51
CA ARG A 232 14.65 -3.17 7.41
C ARG A 232 14.54 -4.17 8.55
N LEU A 233 14.27 -3.71 9.77
CA LEU A 233 14.18 -4.59 10.94
C LEU A 233 12.92 -5.44 10.95
N TRP A 234 11.85 -4.96 10.34
CA TRP A 234 10.58 -5.68 10.36
C TRP A 234 10.61 -7.01 9.62
N ILE A 235 11.43 -7.15 8.58
CA ILE A 235 11.59 -8.42 7.87
C ILE A 235 12.09 -9.51 8.83
N PHE A 236 12.99 -9.16 9.76
CA PHE A 236 13.56 -10.11 10.72
C PHE A 236 12.60 -10.48 11.85
N THR A 237 11.74 -9.55 12.27
CA THR A 237 10.76 -9.81 13.31
C THR A 237 9.70 -10.83 12.89
N LEU A 238 9.49 -11.03 11.59
CA LEU A 238 8.59 -12.07 11.08
C LEU A 238 9.00 -13.49 11.48
N PHE A 239 10.29 -13.70 11.78
CA PHE A 239 10.85 -14.99 12.14
C PHE A 239 11.05 -15.18 13.65
N ILE A 240 10.67 -14.19 14.47
CA ILE A 240 10.85 -14.22 15.92
C ILE A 240 9.48 -14.25 16.59
N GLY A 241 9.23 -15.33 17.36
CA GLY A 241 8.08 -15.43 18.26
C GLY A 241 8.44 -14.89 19.64
N ALA A 242 7.96 -13.70 20.00
CA ALA A 242 8.16 -13.09 21.30
C ALA A 242 6.94 -12.24 21.70
N SER A 243 6.55 -12.29 22.98
CA SER A 243 5.37 -11.56 23.47
C SER A 243 5.53 -10.04 23.37
N GLU A 244 6.77 -9.56 23.42
CA GLU A 244 7.14 -8.15 23.27
C GLU A 244 6.82 -7.60 21.87
N LEU A 245 6.81 -8.45 20.86
CA LEU A 245 6.46 -8.07 19.48
C LEU A 245 4.95 -7.93 19.26
N ALA A 246 4.13 -8.44 20.15
CA ALA A 246 2.69 -8.53 19.98
C ALA A 246 2.03 -7.15 19.81
N LEU A 247 2.34 -6.17 20.66
CA LEU A 247 1.79 -4.82 20.54
C LEU A 247 2.32 -4.07 19.31
N PRO A 248 3.62 -4.04 19.01
CA PRO A 248 4.12 -3.49 17.75
C PRO A 248 3.44 -4.08 16.51
N MET A 249 3.20 -5.40 16.48
CA MET A 249 2.48 -6.03 15.35
C MET A 249 1.01 -5.64 15.31
N ALA A 250 0.33 -5.56 16.46
CA ALA A 250 -1.03 -5.04 16.53
C ALA A 250 -1.14 -3.58 16.02
N GLN A 251 -0.17 -2.73 16.36
CA GLN A 251 -0.09 -1.36 15.84
C GLN A 251 0.15 -1.31 14.32
N ARG A 252 0.91 -2.25 13.78
CA ARG A 252 1.18 -2.34 12.33
C ARG A 252 -0.03 -2.79 11.52
N LEU A 253 -1.02 -3.42 12.10
CA LEU A 253 -2.31 -3.66 11.43
C LEU A 253 -2.98 -2.36 10.96
N GLN A 254 -2.59 -1.22 11.54
CA GLN A 254 -3.06 0.11 11.14
C GLN A 254 -2.36 0.65 9.90
N LYS A 255 -1.15 0.15 9.61
CA LYS A 255 -0.29 0.65 8.54
C LYS A 255 -0.48 -0.22 7.30
N LYS A 256 -1.09 0.31 6.24
CA LYS A 256 -1.41 -0.44 5.01
C LYS A 256 -0.21 -1.24 4.46
N MET A 257 0.99 -0.65 4.42
CA MET A 257 2.22 -1.28 3.92
C MET A 257 2.75 -2.41 4.81
N ALA A 258 2.39 -2.43 6.08
CA ALA A 258 2.87 -3.39 7.06
C ALA A 258 1.79 -4.40 7.49
N TYR A 259 0.58 -4.27 6.97
CA TYR A 259 -0.57 -5.08 7.36
C TYR A 259 -0.32 -6.58 7.13
N LYS A 260 0.16 -6.95 5.94
CA LYS A 260 0.41 -8.35 5.57
C LYS A 260 1.44 -9.01 6.49
N ASP A 261 2.54 -8.30 6.76
CA ASP A 261 3.59 -8.80 7.67
C ASP A 261 3.05 -8.99 9.08
N ALA A 262 2.27 -8.03 9.57
CA ALA A 262 1.63 -8.12 10.89
C ALA A 262 0.65 -9.32 10.97
N VAL A 263 -0.17 -9.53 9.94
CA VAL A 263 -1.09 -10.67 9.86
C VAL A 263 -0.31 -11.98 9.84
N ASN A 264 0.74 -12.09 9.02
CA ASN A 264 1.58 -13.30 8.94
C ASN A 264 2.25 -13.61 10.28
N TRP A 265 2.80 -12.58 10.94
CA TRP A 265 3.41 -12.79 12.25
C TRP A 265 2.41 -13.26 13.30
N LEU A 266 1.24 -12.64 13.37
CA LEU A 266 0.15 -13.01 14.29
C LEU A 266 -0.31 -14.46 14.04
N ALA A 267 -0.46 -14.85 12.79
CA ALA A 267 -0.87 -16.18 12.39
C ALA A 267 0.18 -17.26 12.79
N ASN A 268 1.47 -16.93 12.63
CA ASN A 268 2.57 -17.86 12.91
C ASN A 268 2.94 -17.91 14.42
N ASN A 269 2.60 -16.86 15.18
CA ASN A 269 2.97 -16.74 16.61
C ASN A 269 1.75 -16.51 17.52
N PRO A 270 0.65 -17.26 17.42
CA PRO A 270 -0.60 -16.95 18.11
C PRO A 270 -0.46 -17.00 19.65
N ARG A 271 0.39 -17.88 20.19
CA ARG A 271 0.64 -17.99 21.64
C ARG A 271 1.36 -16.75 22.18
N HIS A 272 2.42 -16.30 21.52
CA HIS A 272 3.18 -15.09 21.90
C HIS A 272 2.32 -13.83 21.72
N ALA A 273 1.59 -13.75 20.59
CA ALA A 273 0.66 -12.66 20.33
C ALA A 273 -0.39 -12.57 21.44
N THR A 274 -1.00 -13.68 21.81
CA THR A 274 -2.01 -13.70 22.88
C THR A 274 -1.42 -13.28 24.23
N ALA A 275 -0.27 -13.82 24.62
CA ALA A 275 0.36 -13.48 25.89
C ALA A 275 0.70 -11.99 26.02
N GLY A 276 1.15 -11.37 24.93
CA GLY A 276 1.46 -9.92 24.92
C GLY A 276 0.24 -9.01 24.80
N LEU A 277 -0.83 -9.47 24.12
CA LEU A 277 -2.01 -8.63 23.83
C LEU A 277 -3.13 -8.76 24.86
N LEU A 278 -3.29 -9.91 25.50
CA LEU A 278 -4.42 -10.16 26.40
C LEU A 278 -4.45 -9.22 27.60
N PRO A 279 -3.33 -8.93 28.31
CA PRO A 279 -3.30 -7.94 29.39
C PRO A 279 -3.72 -6.54 28.91
N LEU A 280 -3.31 -6.18 27.71
CA LEU A 280 -3.68 -4.87 27.13
C LEU A 280 -5.15 -4.83 26.73
N ALA A 281 -5.66 -5.88 26.08
CA ALA A 281 -7.03 -5.95 25.57
C ALA A 281 -8.09 -5.88 26.68
N LEU A 282 -7.78 -6.43 27.84
CA LEU A 282 -8.64 -6.40 29.02
C LEU A 282 -8.24 -5.32 30.04
N GLY A 283 -7.17 -4.57 29.79
CA GLY A 283 -6.66 -3.50 30.64
C GLY A 283 -7.46 -2.20 30.58
N LYS A 284 -6.88 -1.13 31.14
CA LYS A 284 -7.48 0.20 31.17
C LYS A 284 -7.72 0.77 29.77
N PRO A 285 -8.77 1.58 29.56
CA PRO A 285 -9.05 2.22 28.27
C PRO A 285 -7.86 3.07 27.80
N CYS A 286 -7.29 2.71 26.66
CA CYS A 286 -6.24 3.45 25.96
C CYS A 286 -6.20 3.00 24.49
N GLN A 287 -5.47 3.70 23.65
CA GLN A 287 -5.37 3.34 22.23
C GLN A 287 -4.77 1.95 22.02
N ASN A 288 -3.75 1.56 22.79
CA ASN A 288 -3.13 0.24 22.72
C ASN A 288 -4.12 -0.89 23.04
N ARG A 289 -5.12 -0.64 23.91
CA ARG A 289 -6.20 -1.60 24.17
C ARG A 289 -7.00 -1.90 22.92
N GLU A 290 -7.34 -0.90 22.14
CA GLU A 290 -8.11 -1.10 20.91
C GLU A 290 -7.28 -1.85 19.85
N TYR A 291 -5.99 -1.54 19.71
CA TYR A 291 -5.10 -2.32 18.85
C TYR A 291 -5.01 -3.79 19.27
N ALA A 292 -4.87 -4.04 20.58
CA ALA A 292 -4.82 -5.39 21.12
C ALA A 292 -6.13 -6.16 20.88
N ARG A 293 -7.29 -5.55 21.10
CA ARG A 293 -8.61 -6.16 20.83
C ARG A 293 -8.78 -6.53 19.38
N GLN A 294 -8.39 -5.65 18.47
CA GLN A 294 -8.49 -5.90 17.03
C GLN A 294 -7.58 -7.05 16.59
N ALA A 295 -6.34 -7.08 17.10
CA ALA A 295 -5.43 -8.17 16.80
C ALA A 295 -5.92 -9.53 17.36
N LEU A 296 -6.51 -9.55 18.55
CA LEU A 296 -7.11 -10.77 19.10
C LEU A 296 -8.34 -11.22 18.29
N ARG A 297 -9.21 -10.29 17.85
CA ARG A 297 -10.31 -10.63 16.95
C ARG A 297 -9.83 -11.15 15.60
N LEU A 298 -8.72 -10.61 15.08
CA LEU A 298 -8.10 -11.13 13.87
C LEU A 298 -7.62 -12.57 14.09
N LEU A 299 -6.98 -12.86 15.23
CA LEU A 299 -6.58 -14.24 15.59
C LEU A 299 -7.78 -15.19 15.66
N VAL A 300 -8.93 -14.72 16.18
CA VAL A 300 -10.17 -15.53 16.15
C VAL A 300 -10.62 -15.82 14.71
N LYS A 301 -10.56 -14.83 13.81
CA LYS A 301 -10.85 -15.02 12.38
C LYS A 301 -9.89 -15.98 11.69
N LEU A 302 -8.66 -16.08 12.19
CA LEU A 302 -7.63 -17.03 11.74
C LEU A 302 -7.73 -18.39 12.44
N ASN A 303 -8.87 -18.71 13.07
CA ASN A 303 -9.16 -19.96 13.78
C ASN A 303 -8.25 -20.22 14.99
N GLN A 304 -7.72 -19.19 15.65
CA GLN A 304 -6.84 -19.30 16.81
C GLN A 304 -7.58 -19.07 18.16
N ARG A 305 -8.91 -19.16 18.19
CA ARG A 305 -9.71 -18.93 19.40
C ARG A 305 -9.29 -19.86 20.55
N GLU A 306 -9.07 -21.13 20.26
CA GLU A 306 -8.66 -22.14 21.25
C GLU A 306 -7.32 -21.79 21.89
N THR A 307 -6.34 -21.34 21.09
CA THR A 307 -5.03 -20.87 21.57
C THR A 307 -5.18 -19.68 22.51
N ILE A 308 -6.06 -18.72 22.20
CA ILE A 308 -6.32 -17.57 23.05
C ILE A 308 -6.92 -18.01 24.40
N GLU A 309 -7.90 -18.89 24.36
CA GLU A 309 -8.55 -19.40 25.58
C GLU A 309 -7.60 -20.27 26.42
N GLU A 310 -6.70 -21.05 25.79
CA GLU A 310 -5.65 -21.81 26.50
C GLU A 310 -4.74 -20.86 27.31
N ILE A 311 -4.26 -19.80 26.68
CA ILE A 311 -3.41 -18.80 27.35
C ILE A 311 -4.20 -18.09 28.47
N ALA A 312 -5.47 -17.74 28.21
CA ALA A 312 -6.33 -17.10 29.19
C ALA A 312 -6.58 -17.95 30.45
N ARG A 313 -6.75 -19.27 30.28
CA ARG A 313 -6.89 -20.22 31.41
C ARG A 313 -5.69 -20.21 32.35
N ARG A 314 -4.48 -19.88 31.85
CA ARG A 314 -3.26 -19.80 32.68
C ARG A 314 -3.29 -18.71 33.74
N TYR A 315 -4.19 -17.71 33.62
CA TYR A 315 -4.40 -16.70 34.65
C TYR A 315 -5.20 -17.21 35.85
N ASN A 316 -5.84 -18.38 35.74
CA ASN A 316 -6.68 -18.98 36.80
C ASN A 316 -7.81 -18.05 37.29
N GLN A 317 -8.34 -17.19 36.41
CA GLN A 317 -9.43 -16.24 36.67
C GLN A 317 -10.59 -16.52 35.69
N PRO A 318 -11.73 -17.11 36.13
CA PRO A 318 -12.86 -17.41 35.27
C PRO A 318 -13.44 -16.18 34.56
N ASP A 319 -13.40 -15.01 35.22
CA ASP A 319 -13.90 -13.76 34.67
C ASP A 319 -13.13 -13.28 33.43
N VAL A 320 -11.86 -13.66 33.30
CA VAL A 320 -11.05 -13.37 32.10
C VAL A 320 -11.62 -14.09 30.88
N LEU A 321 -12.01 -15.36 31.02
CA LEU A 321 -12.63 -16.10 29.93
C LEU A 321 -14.02 -15.55 29.56
N ALA A 322 -14.82 -15.17 30.56
CA ALA A 322 -16.11 -14.53 30.32
C ALA A 322 -15.97 -13.16 29.60
N ALA A 323 -14.95 -12.38 29.99
CA ALA A 323 -14.64 -11.11 29.33
C ALA A 323 -14.19 -11.32 27.86
N LEU A 324 -13.39 -12.36 27.58
CA LEU A 324 -12.99 -12.71 26.21
C LEU A 324 -14.19 -13.20 25.37
N ALA A 325 -15.06 -14.02 25.93
CA ALA A 325 -16.29 -14.42 25.26
C ALA A 325 -17.14 -13.20 24.89
N THR A 326 -17.32 -12.27 25.83
CA THR A 326 -18.00 -11.00 25.55
C THR A 326 -17.30 -10.19 24.46
N LEU A 327 -15.96 -10.18 24.43
CA LEU A 327 -15.18 -9.45 23.43
C LEU A 327 -15.32 -10.07 22.02
N PHE A 328 -15.38 -11.40 21.92
CA PHE A 328 -15.37 -12.10 20.63
C PHE A 328 -16.77 -12.34 20.08
N ASP A 329 -17.75 -12.52 20.95
CA ASP A 329 -19.14 -12.80 20.58
C ASP A 329 -19.98 -11.51 20.49
N SER A 330 -19.36 -10.32 20.71
CA SER A 330 -20.02 -9.04 20.45
C SER A 330 -20.34 -8.88 18.96
N ASP A 331 -21.55 -8.42 18.67
CA ASP A 331 -21.96 -8.11 17.30
C ASP A 331 -21.05 -7.01 16.72
N PRO A 332 -20.39 -7.23 15.57
CA PRO A 332 -19.59 -6.20 14.90
C PRO A 332 -20.39 -4.91 14.59
N LEU A 333 -21.69 -4.98 14.51
CA LEU A 333 -22.58 -3.83 14.33
C LEU A 333 -22.69 -2.96 15.60
N GLU A 334 -22.32 -3.48 16.77
CA GLU A 334 -22.25 -2.72 18.03
C GLU A 334 -20.91 -1.96 18.20
N GLU A 335 -19.96 -2.09 17.25
CA GLU A 335 -18.68 -1.40 17.26
C GLU A 335 -18.79 -0.02 16.60
N TYR A 336 -19.46 0.91 17.23
CA TYR A 336 -19.59 2.30 16.81
C TYR A 336 -19.02 3.26 17.86
N PRO A 337 -18.67 4.52 17.49
CA PRO A 337 -18.11 5.51 18.41
C PRO A 337 -19.01 5.78 19.59
N ALA A 338 -18.42 5.95 20.78
CA ALA A 338 -19.18 6.28 21.99
C ALA A 338 -19.88 7.66 21.90
N LYS A 339 -19.33 8.57 21.10
CA LYS A 339 -19.90 9.89 20.82
C LYS A 339 -20.09 10.03 19.31
N ILE A 340 -21.32 10.14 18.88
CA ILE A 340 -21.71 10.32 17.48
C ILE A 340 -21.93 11.81 17.26
N ALA A 341 -21.21 12.38 16.29
CA ALA A 341 -21.40 13.77 15.90
C ALA A 341 -22.69 13.92 15.06
N PRO A 342 -23.41 15.05 15.17
CA PRO A 342 -24.51 15.32 14.28
C PRO A 342 -23.99 15.44 12.82
N PRO A 343 -24.86 15.17 11.82
CA PRO A 343 -24.49 15.37 10.42
C PRO A 343 -24.03 16.80 10.16
N PRO A 344 -22.95 17.00 9.37
CA PRO A 344 -22.48 18.34 9.05
C PRO A 344 -23.51 19.09 8.18
N GLY A 345 -23.46 20.44 8.20
CA GLY A 345 -24.43 21.28 7.52
C GLY A 345 -24.52 21.09 6.01
N PHE A 346 -23.47 20.56 5.35
CA PHE A 346 -23.49 20.24 3.93
C PHE A 346 -24.21 18.92 3.61
N TYR A 347 -24.50 18.06 4.60
CA TYR A 347 -25.20 16.80 4.39
C TYR A 347 -26.71 17.04 4.20
N GLN A 348 -27.06 17.61 3.04
CA GLN A 348 -28.44 17.94 2.65
C GLN A 348 -28.84 17.14 1.42
N PHE A 349 -29.23 15.89 1.64
CA PHE A 349 -29.46 14.87 0.61
C PHE A 349 -30.79 14.99 -0.15
N THR A 350 -31.58 16.02 0.08
CA THR A 350 -32.90 16.15 -0.53
C THR A 350 -32.87 16.12 -2.07
N LEU A 351 -31.81 16.71 -2.66
CA LEU A 351 -31.62 16.77 -4.11
C LEU A 351 -30.57 15.76 -4.62
N TRP A 352 -30.03 14.92 -3.75
CA TRP A 352 -29.01 13.96 -4.16
C TRP A 352 -29.62 12.70 -4.76
N ARG A 353 -28.86 12.04 -5.63
CA ARG A 353 -29.20 10.72 -6.13
C ARG A 353 -29.10 9.73 -4.98
N ARG A 354 -30.20 9.03 -4.75
CA ARG A 354 -30.32 8.13 -3.60
C ARG A 354 -29.85 6.72 -3.94
N PRO A 355 -29.21 6.00 -3.00
CA PRO A 355 -28.98 4.58 -3.14
C PRO A 355 -30.27 3.83 -3.43
N ARG A 356 -30.23 2.86 -4.34
CA ARG A 356 -31.37 2.08 -4.80
C ARG A 356 -31.17 0.61 -4.48
N LEU A 357 -32.21 -0.02 -3.97
CA LEU A 357 -32.22 -1.46 -3.66
C LEU A 357 -31.95 -2.30 -4.91
N LYS A 358 -31.15 -3.34 -4.77
CA LYS A 358 -30.92 -4.32 -5.86
C LYS A 358 -32.16 -5.10 -6.22
N SER A 359 -33.07 -5.34 -5.25
CA SER A 359 -34.23 -6.17 -5.41
C SER A 359 -35.34 -5.57 -6.30
N ASN A 360 -35.59 -4.27 -6.16
CA ASN A 360 -36.74 -3.60 -6.78
C ASN A 360 -36.42 -2.18 -7.31
N ASN A 361 -35.18 -1.76 -7.21
CA ASN A 361 -34.69 -0.44 -7.65
C ASN A 361 -35.38 0.76 -6.95
N LEU A 362 -36.00 0.56 -5.79
CA LEU A 362 -36.61 1.66 -5.01
C LEU A 362 -35.52 2.46 -4.28
N PRO A 363 -35.65 3.82 -4.22
CA PRO A 363 -34.69 4.69 -3.55
C PRO A 363 -34.87 4.67 -2.03
N LEU A 364 -33.78 4.98 -1.33
CA LEU A 364 -33.70 5.02 0.12
C LEU A 364 -34.53 6.17 0.71
N PRO A 365 -35.35 5.96 1.77
CA PRO A 365 -36.10 7.01 2.46
C PRO A 365 -35.20 7.88 3.34
N ASP A 366 -35.69 9.05 3.75
CA ASP A 366 -34.91 10.10 4.46
C ASP A 366 -34.24 9.62 5.75
N ASP A 367 -34.95 8.87 6.58
CA ASP A 367 -34.39 8.39 7.86
C ASP A 367 -33.23 7.42 7.63
N ALA A 368 -33.36 6.53 6.68
CA ALA A 368 -32.31 5.62 6.27
C ALA A 368 -31.11 6.36 5.64
N MET A 369 -31.33 7.45 4.91
CA MET A 369 -30.29 8.35 4.41
C MET A 369 -29.49 9.00 5.55
N ARG A 370 -30.16 9.42 6.64
CA ARG A 370 -29.50 9.95 7.85
C ARG A 370 -28.63 8.88 8.51
N HIS A 371 -29.13 7.67 8.65
CA HIS A 371 -28.39 6.55 9.22
C HIS A 371 -27.18 6.17 8.38
N LEU A 372 -27.31 6.15 7.06
CA LEU A 372 -26.20 5.92 6.13
C LEU A 372 -25.10 6.98 6.28
N GLY A 373 -25.48 8.27 6.31
CA GLY A 373 -24.52 9.37 6.53
C GLY A 373 -23.80 9.25 7.87
N THR A 374 -24.51 8.87 8.93
CA THR A 374 -23.94 8.61 10.25
C THR A 374 -22.90 7.49 10.19
N MET A 375 -23.20 6.35 9.56
CA MET A 375 -22.25 5.25 9.39
C MET A 375 -20.99 5.66 8.62
N LEU A 376 -21.16 6.44 7.57
CA LEU A 376 -20.04 6.95 6.76
C LEU A 376 -19.15 7.91 7.54
N SER A 377 -19.69 8.63 8.52
CA SER A 377 -18.96 9.57 9.37
C SER A 377 -18.15 8.92 10.49
N PHE A 378 -18.34 7.63 10.76
CA PHE A 378 -17.58 6.94 11.81
C PHE A 378 -16.08 6.92 11.49
N PRO A 379 -15.20 7.11 12.51
CA PRO A 379 -13.77 7.03 12.33
C PRO A 379 -13.35 5.72 11.67
N ARG A 380 -12.39 5.81 10.75
CA ARG A 380 -11.87 4.68 10.00
C ARG A 380 -10.42 4.44 10.40
N ASP A 381 -10.22 4.09 11.66
CA ASP A 381 -8.84 3.92 12.14
C ASP A 381 -8.16 2.71 11.50
N ILE A 382 -8.91 1.64 11.17
CA ILE A 382 -8.37 0.41 10.54
C ILE A 382 -9.30 -0.20 9.53
N THR A 383 -10.57 -0.38 9.89
CA THR A 383 -11.60 -0.99 9.03
C THR A 383 -12.80 -0.08 8.97
N ALA A 384 -13.47 -0.06 7.81
CA ALA A 384 -14.76 0.58 7.72
C ALA A 384 -15.76 -0.12 8.69
N TYR A 385 -16.71 0.64 9.22
CA TYR A 385 -17.78 0.09 10.06
C TYR A 385 -18.44 -1.11 9.39
N ALA A 386 -18.65 -2.19 10.14
CA ALA A 386 -19.12 -3.47 9.60
C ALA A 386 -20.45 -3.34 8.82
N GLY A 387 -21.33 -2.45 9.27
CA GLY A 387 -22.61 -2.19 8.59
C GLY A 387 -22.50 -1.69 7.15
N LEU A 388 -21.34 -1.12 6.75
CA LEU A 388 -21.14 -0.70 5.36
C LEU A 388 -20.99 -1.87 4.38
N ALA A 389 -20.65 -3.07 4.86
CA ALA A 389 -20.68 -4.28 4.04
C ALA A 389 -22.14 -4.62 3.66
N THR A 390 -23.04 -4.60 4.62
CA THR A 390 -24.48 -4.79 4.39
C THR A 390 -25.05 -3.78 3.39
N ILE A 391 -24.60 -2.52 3.46
CA ILE A 391 -25.01 -1.49 2.49
C ILE A 391 -24.57 -1.87 1.07
N LYS A 392 -23.34 -2.30 0.87
CA LYS A 392 -22.83 -2.74 -0.45
C LYS A 392 -23.58 -3.96 -1.00
N GLU A 393 -23.99 -4.86 -0.12
CA GLU A 393 -24.75 -6.05 -0.50
C GLU A 393 -26.20 -5.73 -0.88
N THR A 394 -26.80 -4.74 -0.24
CA THR A 394 -28.23 -4.41 -0.39
C THR A 394 -28.52 -3.49 -1.58
N PHE A 395 -27.62 -2.53 -1.85
CA PHE A 395 -27.85 -1.48 -2.84
C PHE A 395 -27.04 -1.68 -4.12
N THR A 396 -27.54 -1.13 -5.25
CA THR A 396 -26.82 -1.18 -6.53
C THR A 396 -25.54 -0.36 -6.46
N ARG A 397 -24.48 -0.86 -7.08
CA ARG A 397 -23.15 -0.23 -7.05
C ARG A 397 -23.17 1.15 -7.70
N GLU A 398 -23.95 1.30 -8.77
CA GLU A 398 -24.10 2.54 -9.53
C GLU A 398 -24.74 3.63 -8.67
N SER A 399 -25.87 3.31 -7.99
CA SER A 399 -26.56 4.29 -7.15
C SER A 399 -25.76 4.69 -5.90
N LEU A 400 -24.98 3.76 -5.33
CA LEU A 400 -24.04 4.06 -4.25
C LEU A 400 -22.93 5.00 -4.72
N ALA A 401 -22.38 4.79 -5.92
CA ALA A 401 -21.36 5.63 -6.50
C ALA A 401 -21.88 7.04 -6.82
N ASP A 402 -23.09 7.14 -7.33
CA ASP A 402 -23.76 8.41 -7.60
C ASP A 402 -24.01 9.20 -6.30
N PHE A 403 -24.54 8.55 -5.28
CA PHE A 403 -24.70 9.15 -3.96
C PHE A 403 -23.35 9.59 -3.36
N GLY A 404 -22.34 8.74 -3.45
CA GLY A 404 -21.00 9.08 -2.97
C GLY A 404 -20.41 10.30 -3.68
N TRP A 405 -20.67 10.42 -4.98
CA TRP A 405 -20.23 11.58 -5.77
C TRP A 405 -20.97 12.86 -5.36
N ASP A 406 -22.27 12.81 -5.13
CA ASP A 406 -23.05 13.96 -4.67
C ASP A 406 -22.58 14.40 -3.27
N LEU A 407 -22.31 13.46 -2.37
CA LEU A 407 -21.74 13.74 -1.05
C LEU A 407 -20.36 14.42 -1.15
N TYR A 408 -19.48 13.92 -2.03
CA TYR A 408 -18.18 14.52 -2.29
C TYR A 408 -18.30 15.95 -2.85
N THR A 409 -19.23 16.16 -3.78
CA THR A 409 -19.49 17.46 -4.38
C THR A 409 -19.95 18.47 -3.33
N ALA A 410 -20.92 18.11 -2.51
CA ALA A 410 -21.42 18.97 -1.43
C ALA A 410 -20.33 19.30 -0.38
N TRP A 411 -19.47 18.33 -0.04
CA TRP A 411 -18.31 18.56 0.83
C TRP A 411 -17.32 19.55 0.19
N THR A 412 -17.08 19.45 -1.12
CA THR A 412 -16.18 20.33 -1.85
C THR A 412 -16.74 21.75 -1.92
N GLU A 413 -18.03 21.91 -2.22
CA GLU A 413 -18.74 23.19 -2.26
C GLU A 413 -18.80 23.89 -0.90
N ALA A 414 -18.83 23.11 0.20
CA ALA A 414 -18.72 23.62 1.57
C ALA A 414 -17.29 24.05 1.97
N GLY A 415 -16.35 24.11 1.02
CA GLY A 415 -14.95 24.48 1.26
C GLY A 415 -14.07 23.33 1.72
N ALA A 416 -14.51 22.09 1.54
CA ALA A 416 -13.77 20.86 1.84
C ALA A 416 -13.21 20.81 3.27
N PRO A 417 -14.03 20.93 4.33
CA PRO A 417 -13.59 21.00 5.70
C PRO A 417 -12.81 19.74 6.08
N ALA A 418 -11.58 19.91 6.60
CA ALA A 418 -10.65 18.81 6.88
C ALA A 418 -11.17 17.82 7.93
N LYS A 419 -11.97 18.29 8.90
CA LYS A 419 -12.59 17.44 9.94
C LYS A 419 -13.59 16.45 9.34
N GLU A 420 -14.21 16.81 8.21
CA GLU A 420 -15.23 16.02 7.52
C GLU A 420 -14.67 15.32 6.27
N ASN A 421 -13.37 15.04 6.24
CA ASN A 421 -12.70 14.35 5.12
C ASN A 421 -13.28 12.95 4.84
N TRP A 422 -14.05 12.39 5.79
CA TRP A 422 -14.78 11.15 5.60
C TRP A 422 -15.73 11.19 4.39
N ALA A 423 -16.31 12.35 4.06
CA ALA A 423 -17.16 12.53 2.89
C ALA A 423 -16.38 12.23 1.59
N PHE A 424 -15.14 12.69 1.48
CA PHE A 424 -14.27 12.37 0.35
C PHE A 424 -13.82 10.91 0.35
N THR A 425 -13.31 10.43 1.47
CA THR A 425 -12.80 9.05 1.54
C THR A 425 -13.90 8.00 1.43
N SER A 426 -15.18 8.37 1.61
CA SER A 426 -16.33 7.50 1.34
C SER A 426 -16.41 7.03 -0.11
N LEU A 427 -15.89 7.81 -1.06
CA LEU A 427 -15.76 7.40 -2.45
C LEU A 427 -14.96 6.08 -2.62
N GLY A 428 -14.01 5.80 -1.73
CA GLY A 428 -13.29 4.52 -1.75
C GLY A 428 -14.15 3.31 -1.37
N ILE A 429 -15.24 3.53 -0.65
CA ILE A 429 -16.18 2.48 -0.24
C ILE A 429 -17.35 2.38 -1.22
N LEU A 430 -17.91 3.52 -1.60
CA LEU A 430 -19.14 3.63 -2.39
C LEU A 430 -18.88 3.68 -3.89
N GLY A 431 -17.69 4.16 -4.30
CA GLY A 431 -17.35 4.42 -5.68
C GLY A 431 -17.18 3.17 -6.54
N ASN A 432 -17.21 3.40 -7.84
CA ASN A 432 -17.03 2.44 -8.91
C ASN A 432 -16.00 2.96 -9.94
N ASP A 433 -15.92 2.32 -11.09
CA ASP A 433 -15.00 2.70 -12.17
C ASP A 433 -15.26 4.11 -12.71
N ASP A 434 -16.52 4.54 -12.77
CA ASP A 434 -16.86 5.91 -13.18
C ASP A 434 -16.39 6.93 -12.16
N THR A 435 -16.51 6.62 -10.87
CA THR A 435 -15.93 7.43 -9.80
C THR A 435 -14.41 7.55 -9.99
N ALA A 436 -13.72 6.45 -10.28
CA ALA A 436 -12.28 6.45 -10.51
C ALA A 436 -11.89 7.32 -11.73
N ARG A 437 -12.64 7.21 -12.84
CA ARG A 437 -12.44 8.04 -14.03
C ARG A 437 -12.65 9.53 -13.77
N LYS A 438 -13.72 9.90 -13.06
CA LYS A 438 -14.03 11.31 -12.70
C LYS A 438 -13.00 11.90 -11.74
N LEU A 439 -12.47 11.11 -10.81
CA LEU A 439 -11.55 11.56 -9.79
C LEU A 439 -10.11 11.74 -10.33
N THR A 440 -9.68 10.93 -11.28
CA THR A 440 -8.31 10.92 -11.80
C THR A 440 -7.84 12.29 -12.34
N PRO A 441 -8.57 13.03 -13.16
CA PRO A 441 -8.15 14.37 -13.61
C PRO A 441 -8.01 15.36 -12.45
N LEU A 442 -8.86 15.26 -11.43
CA LEU A 442 -8.78 16.10 -10.23
C LEU A 442 -7.49 15.81 -9.43
N ILE A 443 -7.15 14.53 -9.23
CA ILE A 443 -5.90 14.13 -8.57
C ILE A 443 -4.68 14.70 -9.29
N ARG A 444 -4.69 14.77 -10.61
CA ARG A 444 -3.60 15.34 -11.41
C ARG A 444 -3.53 16.87 -11.32
N ALA A 445 -4.65 17.56 -11.14
CA ALA A 445 -4.72 19.01 -11.05
C ALA A 445 -4.31 19.53 -9.67
N TRP A 446 -4.73 18.89 -8.59
CA TRP A 446 -4.56 19.35 -7.21
C TRP A 446 -3.12 19.71 -6.79
N PRO A 447 -2.05 19.02 -7.20
CA PRO A 447 -0.70 19.44 -6.85
C PRO A 447 -0.31 20.80 -7.41
N GLY A 448 -0.80 21.15 -8.61
CA GLY A 448 -0.65 22.49 -9.20
C GLY A 448 -1.43 23.58 -8.45
N GLU A 449 -2.46 23.19 -7.72
CA GLU A 449 -3.31 24.06 -6.88
C GLU A 449 -2.87 24.07 -5.40
N SER A 450 -1.67 23.60 -5.09
CA SER A 450 -1.14 23.47 -3.72
C SER A 450 -1.95 22.54 -2.80
N GLN A 451 -2.76 21.62 -3.37
CA GLN A 451 -3.62 20.70 -2.65
C GLN A 451 -3.03 19.26 -2.58
N HIS A 452 -1.73 19.15 -2.28
CA HIS A 452 -1.01 17.87 -2.26
C HIS A 452 -1.65 16.80 -1.38
N LYS A 453 -2.14 17.18 -0.17
CA LYS A 453 -2.81 16.24 0.74
C LYS A 453 -4.09 15.65 0.12
N ARG A 454 -4.85 16.47 -0.61
CA ARG A 454 -6.06 16.01 -1.29
C ARG A 454 -5.72 15.04 -2.43
N ALA A 455 -4.63 15.28 -3.15
CA ALA A 455 -4.15 14.34 -4.16
C ALA A 455 -3.80 12.98 -3.55
N VAL A 456 -3.10 12.94 -2.41
CA VAL A 456 -2.79 11.69 -1.69
C VAL A 456 -4.07 10.96 -1.26
N TYR A 457 -5.05 11.66 -0.68
CA TYR A 457 -6.35 11.04 -0.36
C TYR A 457 -7.06 10.50 -1.61
N GLY A 458 -6.93 11.20 -2.75
CA GLY A 458 -7.45 10.71 -4.03
C GLY A 458 -6.81 9.39 -4.48
N LEU A 459 -5.50 9.22 -4.30
CA LEU A 459 -4.81 7.95 -4.55
C LEU A 459 -5.32 6.85 -3.60
N ASP A 460 -5.57 7.18 -2.32
CA ASP A 460 -6.16 6.24 -1.36
C ASP A 460 -7.57 5.81 -1.76
N VAL A 461 -8.38 6.71 -2.30
CA VAL A 461 -9.71 6.41 -2.84
C VAL A 461 -9.61 5.46 -4.02
N LEU A 462 -8.74 5.73 -5.01
CA LEU A 462 -8.53 4.83 -6.15
C LEU A 462 -8.07 3.44 -5.69
N ALA A 463 -7.13 3.38 -4.76
CA ALA A 463 -6.65 2.12 -4.18
C ALA A 463 -7.76 1.36 -3.43
N SER A 464 -8.66 2.08 -2.76
CA SER A 464 -9.79 1.48 -2.03
C SER A 464 -10.89 0.97 -2.98
N ILE A 465 -11.14 1.63 -4.12
CA ILE A 465 -11.99 1.11 -5.19
C ILE A 465 -11.38 -0.20 -5.73
N GLY A 466 -10.05 -0.23 -5.93
CA GLY A 466 -9.24 -1.42 -6.18
C GLY A 466 -9.62 -2.22 -7.43
N SER A 467 -10.42 -1.67 -8.35
CA SER A 467 -10.77 -2.32 -9.61
C SER A 467 -9.58 -2.29 -10.59
N ASP A 468 -9.67 -3.08 -11.66
CA ASP A 468 -8.64 -3.09 -12.71
C ASP A 468 -8.50 -1.73 -13.37
N ILE A 469 -9.61 -1.02 -13.58
CA ILE A 469 -9.63 0.36 -14.10
C ILE A 469 -8.96 1.32 -13.10
N ALA A 470 -9.24 1.19 -11.80
CA ALA A 470 -8.59 2.01 -10.79
C ALA A 470 -7.07 1.80 -10.76
N LEU A 471 -6.59 0.54 -10.92
CA LEU A 471 -5.16 0.22 -11.04
C LEU A 471 -4.52 0.83 -12.29
N MET A 472 -5.17 0.74 -13.45
CA MET A 472 -4.71 1.37 -14.70
C MET A 472 -4.59 2.89 -14.54
N LEU A 473 -5.57 3.52 -13.88
CA LEU A 473 -5.58 4.96 -13.63
C LEU A 473 -4.50 5.38 -12.63
N LEU A 474 -4.28 4.61 -11.57
CA LEU A 474 -3.16 4.80 -10.62
C LEU A 474 -1.81 4.73 -11.34
N ASN A 475 -1.62 3.73 -12.20
CA ASN A 475 -0.41 3.61 -13.01
C ASN A 475 -0.22 4.81 -13.94
N GLY A 476 -1.27 5.25 -14.62
CA GLY A 476 -1.23 6.45 -15.46
C GLY A 476 -0.92 7.74 -14.67
N ILE A 477 -1.24 7.79 -13.37
CA ILE A 477 -0.80 8.88 -12.48
C ILE A 477 0.69 8.72 -12.16
N ALA A 478 1.12 7.53 -11.73
CA ALA A 478 2.52 7.24 -11.38
C ALA A 478 3.48 7.57 -12.53
N GLN A 479 3.09 7.31 -13.77
CA GLN A 479 3.94 7.54 -14.94
C GLN A 479 3.97 9.00 -15.42
N LYS A 480 2.87 9.75 -15.27
CA LYS A 480 2.70 11.05 -15.94
C LYS A 480 2.80 12.27 -15.02
N ILE A 481 2.72 12.09 -13.70
CA ILE A 481 2.78 13.20 -12.77
C ILE A 481 4.22 13.67 -12.55
N LYS A 482 4.45 14.99 -12.47
CA LYS A 482 5.79 15.56 -12.30
C LYS A 482 6.29 15.56 -10.85
N PHE A 483 5.43 15.28 -9.89
CA PHE A 483 5.73 15.32 -8.45
C PHE A 483 6.18 13.95 -7.95
N VAL A 484 7.48 13.80 -7.67
CA VAL A 484 8.12 12.52 -7.29
C VAL A 484 7.41 11.84 -6.10
N ALA A 485 7.13 12.60 -5.03
CA ALA A 485 6.43 12.05 -3.88
C ALA A 485 5.03 11.48 -4.21
N LEU A 486 4.35 12.02 -5.23
CA LEU A 486 3.05 11.51 -5.66
C LEU A 486 3.20 10.28 -6.56
N GLN A 487 4.28 10.21 -7.36
CA GLN A 487 4.62 9.00 -8.13
C GLN A 487 4.90 7.82 -7.21
N GLU A 488 5.75 8.02 -6.18
CA GLU A 488 6.07 7.01 -5.17
C GLU A 488 4.80 6.54 -4.44
N ASN A 489 3.99 7.49 -3.97
CA ASN A 489 2.72 7.18 -3.33
C ASN A 489 1.78 6.37 -4.24
N ALA A 490 1.67 6.69 -5.52
CA ALA A 490 0.84 5.94 -6.46
C ALA A 490 1.38 4.51 -6.67
N SER A 491 2.71 4.35 -6.83
CA SER A 491 3.36 3.05 -6.96
C SER A 491 3.15 2.16 -5.72
N ASP A 492 3.26 2.74 -4.53
CA ASP A 492 2.99 2.03 -3.27
C ASP A 492 1.55 1.52 -3.20
N ARG A 493 0.56 2.33 -3.66
CA ARG A 493 -0.85 1.91 -3.69
C ARG A 493 -1.10 0.81 -4.72
N ILE A 494 -0.43 0.84 -5.87
CA ILE A 494 -0.52 -0.23 -6.87
C ILE A 494 -0.04 -1.55 -6.27
N ASN A 495 1.13 -1.55 -5.63
CA ASN A 495 1.69 -2.74 -4.99
C ASN A 495 0.77 -3.26 -3.88
N MET A 496 0.24 -2.38 -3.05
CA MET A 496 -0.69 -2.73 -1.99
C MET A 496 -1.98 -3.38 -2.55
N VAL A 497 -2.56 -2.83 -3.62
CA VAL A 497 -3.78 -3.41 -4.24
C VAL A 497 -3.45 -4.75 -4.88
N ALA A 498 -2.30 -4.89 -5.54
CA ALA A 498 -1.86 -6.14 -6.13
C ALA A 498 -1.69 -7.23 -5.05
N GLU A 499 -1.02 -6.93 -3.94
CA GLU A 499 -0.87 -7.85 -2.81
C GLU A 499 -2.21 -8.24 -2.18
N ASN A 500 -3.09 -7.27 -1.93
CA ASN A 500 -4.41 -7.53 -1.34
C ASN A 500 -5.31 -8.40 -2.23
N ARG A 501 -5.11 -8.33 -3.53
CA ARG A 501 -5.84 -9.14 -4.52
C ARG A 501 -5.14 -10.45 -4.85
N GLY A 502 -3.95 -10.70 -4.32
CA GLY A 502 -3.13 -11.88 -4.64
C GLY A 502 -2.73 -11.96 -6.11
N LEU A 503 -2.53 -10.80 -6.79
CA LEU A 503 -2.15 -10.77 -8.19
C LEU A 503 -0.71 -11.23 -8.36
N THR A 504 -0.48 -12.10 -9.34
CA THR A 504 0.86 -12.43 -9.81
C THR A 504 1.48 -11.22 -10.52
N MET A 505 2.81 -11.21 -10.66
CA MET A 505 3.51 -10.16 -11.42
C MET A 505 2.98 -10.03 -12.86
N ALA A 506 2.72 -11.14 -13.53
CA ALA A 506 2.20 -11.15 -14.90
C ALA A 506 0.79 -10.54 -14.99
N GLU A 507 -0.08 -10.81 -14.01
CA GLU A 507 -1.42 -10.20 -13.94
C GLU A 507 -1.37 -8.71 -13.62
N LEU A 508 -0.40 -8.29 -12.81
CA LEU A 508 -0.17 -6.88 -12.53
C LEU A 508 0.32 -6.16 -13.80
N GLU A 509 1.26 -6.73 -14.54
CA GLU A 509 1.78 -6.17 -15.79
C GLU A 509 0.69 -5.96 -16.85
N ASP A 510 -0.30 -6.85 -16.96
CA ASP A 510 -1.45 -6.64 -17.85
C ASP A 510 -2.20 -5.34 -17.52
N ARG A 511 -2.38 -5.07 -16.23
CA ARG A 511 -3.11 -3.91 -15.72
C ARG A 511 -2.30 -2.62 -15.79
N LEU A 512 -0.98 -2.74 -15.83
CA LEU A 512 -0.05 -1.62 -15.84
C LEU A 512 0.46 -1.25 -17.25
N ALA A 513 -0.04 -1.88 -18.30
CA ALA A 513 0.36 -1.53 -19.67
C ALA A 513 0.09 -0.03 -19.93
N PRO A 514 1.09 0.75 -20.43
CA PRO A 514 0.92 2.18 -20.62
C PRO A 514 0.01 2.49 -21.80
N ASP A 515 -0.90 3.45 -21.65
CA ASP A 515 -1.78 3.93 -22.71
C ASP A 515 -1.15 4.98 -23.65
N LEU A 516 0.01 5.53 -23.27
CA LEU A 516 0.73 6.59 -23.97
C LEU A 516 -0.10 7.87 -24.23
N GLY A 517 -1.21 8.06 -23.54
CA GLY A 517 -2.11 9.18 -23.73
C GLY A 517 -3.01 9.06 -24.95
N LEU A 518 -3.11 7.87 -25.52
CA LEU A 518 -4.04 7.54 -26.59
C LEU A 518 -5.48 7.56 -26.06
N ASP A 519 -6.40 7.90 -26.95
CA ASP A 519 -7.83 7.82 -26.66
C ASP A 519 -8.34 6.36 -26.78
N SER A 520 -9.63 6.15 -26.53
CA SER A 520 -10.27 4.83 -26.64
C SER A 520 -10.23 4.22 -28.05
N SER A 521 -9.99 5.02 -29.09
CA SER A 521 -9.80 4.56 -30.46
C SER A 521 -8.36 4.12 -30.76
N GLY A 522 -7.43 4.36 -29.83
CA GLY A 522 -5.99 4.17 -30.00
C GLY A 522 -5.33 5.30 -30.79
N SER A 523 -5.89 6.49 -30.75
CA SER A 523 -5.43 7.68 -31.45
C SER A 523 -4.97 8.77 -30.50
N LEU A 524 -4.11 9.68 -30.98
CA LEU A 524 -3.67 10.88 -30.25
C LEU A 524 -3.88 12.11 -31.11
N ILE A 525 -4.52 13.15 -30.56
CA ILE A 525 -4.71 14.42 -31.25
C ILE A 525 -3.54 15.35 -30.93
N LEU A 526 -2.86 15.84 -31.97
CA LEU A 526 -1.83 16.87 -31.90
C LEU A 526 -2.43 18.21 -32.32
N ASP A 527 -2.55 19.14 -31.38
CA ASP A 527 -3.19 20.43 -31.59
C ASP A 527 -2.15 21.51 -31.91
N PHE A 528 -2.28 22.16 -33.05
CA PHE A 528 -1.46 23.29 -33.48
C PHE A 528 -2.27 24.61 -33.42
N GLY A 529 -3.46 24.59 -32.80
CA GLY A 529 -4.42 25.70 -32.81
C GLY A 529 -5.36 25.59 -33.99
N PRO A 530 -5.10 26.31 -35.09
CA PRO A 530 -5.92 26.25 -36.31
C PRO A 530 -5.87 24.89 -37.02
N ARG A 531 -4.78 24.17 -36.87
CA ARG A 531 -4.58 22.82 -37.47
C ARG A 531 -4.53 21.76 -36.39
N LYS A 532 -5.18 20.64 -36.65
CA LYS A 532 -5.14 19.46 -35.79
C LYS A 532 -4.72 18.25 -36.60
N PHE A 533 -3.92 17.41 -35.99
CA PHE A 533 -3.44 16.17 -36.61
C PHE A 533 -3.79 15.00 -35.69
N THR A 534 -4.23 13.90 -36.29
CA THR A 534 -4.51 12.67 -35.56
C THR A 534 -3.38 11.68 -35.80
N VAL A 535 -2.82 11.14 -34.72
CA VAL A 535 -1.82 10.08 -34.77
C VAL A 535 -2.49 8.76 -34.46
N GLY A 536 -2.40 7.82 -35.39
CA GLY A 536 -2.71 6.41 -35.20
C GLY A 536 -1.46 5.56 -35.38
N PHE A 537 -1.63 4.24 -35.53
CA PHE A 537 -0.54 3.30 -35.71
C PHE A 537 -0.81 2.37 -36.86
N ASP A 538 0.26 2.03 -37.62
CA ASP A 538 0.22 0.98 -38.59
C ASP A 538 0.35 -0.42 -37.95
N GLU A 539 0.31 -1.46 -38.76
CA GLU A 539 0.43 -2.85 -38.31
C GLU A 539 1.74 -3.16 -37.58
N THR A 540 2.76 -2.33 -37.75
CA THR A 540 4.06 -2.47 -37.07
C THR A 540 4.21 -1.59 -35.83
N LEU A 541 3.09 -0.98 -35.35
CA LEU A 541 3.05 0.01 -34.30
C LEU A 541 3.90 1.27 -34.58
N LYS A 542 4.13 1.57 -35.86
CA LYS A 542 4.75 2.80 -36.27
C LYS A 542 3.69 3.91 -36.31
N PRO A 543 3.94 5.07 -35.68
CA PRO A 543 3.00 6.18 -35.70
C PRO A 543 2.74 6.69 -37.11
N VAL A 544 1.48 6.81 -37.45
CA VAL A 544 0.96 7.36 -38.71
C VAL A 544 0.21 8.63 -38.39
N VAL A 545 0.50 9.72 -39.11
CA VAL A 545 -0.12 11.04 -38.91
C VAL A 545 -1.15 11.30 -40.01
N CYS A 546 -2.36 11.68 -39.62
CA CYS A 546 -3.41 12.12 -40.52
C CYS A 546 -3.76 13.60 -40.30
N ASP A 547 -4.12 14.31 -41.35
CA ASP A 547 -4.69 15.66 -41.24
C ASP A 547 -6.19 15.62 -40.87
N ALA A 548 -6.80 16.78 -40.68
CA ALA A 548 -8.22 16.91 -40.33
C ALA A 548 -9.19 16.28 -41.34
N ASN A 549 -8.74 16.02 -42.57
CA ASN A 549 -9.52 15.40 -43.65
C ASN A 549 -9.26 13.89 -43.74
N GLY A 550 -8.47 13.29 -42.81
CA GLY A 550 -8.12 11.89 -42.80
C GLY A 550 -7.00 11.50 -43.81
N LYS A 551 -6.36 12.48 -44.46
CA LYS A 551 -5.26 12.22 -45.39
C LYS A 551 -4.00 11.85 -44.62
N VAL A 552 -3.42 10.70 -44.94
CA VAL A 552 -2.16 10.23 -44.37
C VAL A 552 -1.00 11.11 -44.81
N LEU A 553 -0.21 11.58 -43.85
CA LEU A 553 0.98 12.39 -44.05
C LEU A 553 2.24 11.55 -43.85
N LYS A 554 3.33 11.90 -44.55
CA LYS A 554 4.62 11.19 -44.44
C LYS A 554 5.26 11.34 -43.04
N ASP A 555 5.06 12.48 -42.39
CA ASP A 555 5.47 12.81 -40.99
C ASP A 555 4.65 14.01 -40.51
N LEU A 556 4.76 14.35 -39.22
CA LEU A 556 4.12 15.54 -38.66
C LEU A 556 4.65 16.81 -39.34
N PRO A 557 3.81 17.65 -39.90
CA PRO A 557 4.23 18.91 -40.53
C PRO A 557 4.92 19.85 -39.55
N LYS A 558 5.86 20.64 -40.06
CA LYS A 558 6.50 21.67 -39.25
C LYS A 558 5.48 22.77 -38.90
N PRO A 559 5.60 23.41 -37.71
CA PRO A 559 4.84 24.59 -37.37
C PRO A 559 5.01 25.70 -38.42
N ASN A 560 3.92 26.42 -38.73
CA ASN A 560 3.93 27.54 -39.62
C ASN A 560 3.47 28.83 -38.91
N GLN A 561 3.42 29.96 -39.61
CA GLN A 561 3.09 31.27 -39.03
C GLN A 561 1.63 31.39 -38.54
N SER A 562 0.72 30.55 -39.06
CA SER A 562 -0.70 30.57 -38.64
C SER A 562 -0.97 29.76 -37.40
N ASP A 563 -0.01 28.92 -36.96
CA ASP A 563 -0.17 28.04 -35.81
C ASP A 563 0.09 28.77 -34.49
N ASP A 564 -0.53 28.29 -33.42
CA ASP A 564 -0.16 28.70 -32.08
C ASP A 564 1.23 28.17 -31.74
N LYS A 565 2.18 29.04 -31.44
CA LYS A 565 3.59 28.67 -31.21
C LYS A 565 3.77 27.72 -30.03
N THR A 566 2.99 27.91 -28.97
CA THR A 566 3.08 27.11 -27.76
C THR A 566 2.49 25.73 -28.02
N LEU A 567 1.26 25.66 -28.49
CA LEU A 567 0.58 24.39 -28.78
C LEU A 567 1.33 23.57 -29.83
N ALA A 568 1.81 24.20 -30.90
CA ALA A 568 2.55 23.50 -31.93
C ALA A 568 3.91 22.96 -31.44
N THR A 569 4.61 23.70 -30.57
CA THR A 569 5.85 23.23 -29.95
C THR A 569 5.61 22.03 -29.05
N ASP A 570 4.60 22.11 -28.19
CA ASP A 570 4.22 21.02 -27.29
C ASP A 570 3.79 19.76 -28.05
N ALA A 571 2.99 19.92 -29.10
CA ALA A 571 2.56 18.82 -29.96
C ALA A 571 3.74 18.13 -30.69
N VAL A 572 4.72 18.91 -31.19
CA VAL A 572 5.94 18.36 -31.80
C VAL A 572 6.77 17.58 -30.78
N ASN A 573 6.91 18.10 -29.57
CA ASN A 573 7.65 17.41 -28.50
C ASN A 573 6.94 16.13 -28.08
N LEU A 574 5.62 16.19 -27.90
CA LEU A 574 4.79 15.03 -27.58
C LEU A 574 4.92 13.93 -28.65
N PHE A 575 4.89 14.30 -29.94
CA PHE A 575 5.05 13.33 -31.02
C PHE A 575 6.43 12.70 -31.07
N LYS A 576 7.50 13.46 -30.78
CA LYS A 576 8.85 12.93 -30.68
C LYS A 576 8.98 11.92 -29.53
N GLN A 577 8.37 12.24 -28.38
CA GLN A 577 8.36 11.35 -27.22
C GLN A 577 7.57 10.09 -27.53
N LEU A 578 6.35 10.22 -28.11
CA LEU A 578 5.51 9.11 -28.52
C LEU A 578 6.27 8.11 -29.42
N LYS A 579 7.03 8.62 -30.43
CA LYS A 579 7.84 7.75 -31.31
C LYS A 579 8.87 6.91 -30.58
N LYS A 580 9.45 7.43 -29.49
CA LYS A 580 10.42 6.68 -28.66
C LYS A 580 9.71 5.66 -27.77
N ASP A 581 8.66 6.11 -27.09
CA ASP A 581 7.97 5.32 -26.07
C ASP A 581 7.24 4.14 -26.71
N VAL A 582 6.59 4.34 -27.84
CA VAL A 582 5.89 3.26 -28.57
C VAL A 582 6.84 2.12 -28.91
N ARG A 583 8.05 2.40 -29.41
CA ARG A 583 9.02 1.35 -29.75
C ARG A 583 9.41 0.51 -28.55
N ALA A 584 9.72 1.16 -27.43
CA ALA A 584 10.13 0.48 -26.20
C ALA A 584 8.98 -0.37 -25.64
N ILE A 585 7.78 0.22 -25.54
CA ILE A 585 6.61 -0.45 -24.99
C ILE A 585 6.11 -1.55 -25.90
N ALA A 586 6.11 -1.34 -27.23
CA ALA A 586 5.75 -2.39 -28.20
C ALA A 586 6.64 -3.62 -28.05
N SER A 587 7.97 -3.43 -27.98
CA SER A 587 8.90 -4.53 -27.75
C SER A 587 8.61 -5.26 -26.44
N GLN A 588 8.39 -4.53 -25.37
CA GLN A 588 8.07 -5.10 -24.04
C GLN A 588 6.75 -5.90 -24.10
N GLN A 589 5.69 -5.35 -24.73
CA GLN A 589 4.39 -6.02 -24.82
C GLN A 589 4.45 -7.26 -25.72
N ILE A 590 5.24 -7.23 -26.80
CA ILE A 590 5.47 -8.41 -27.66
C ILE A 590 6.14 -9.51 -26.84
N THR A 591 7.24 -9.22 -26.16
CA THR A 591 7.94 -10.21 -25.30
C THR A 591 7.01 -10.78 -24.23
N ARG A 592 6.17 -9.95 -23.61
CA ARG A 592 5.18 -10.38 -22.62
C ARG A 592 4.14 -11.34 -23.22
N LEU A 593 3.62 -11.05 -24.40
CA LEU A 593 2.65 -11.91 -25.09
C LEU A 593 3.29 -13.23 -25.55
N GLU A 594 4.55 -13.20 -26.02
CA GLU A 594 5.32 -14.39 -26.33
C GLU A 594 5.53 -15.29 -25.11
N GLN A 595 5.91 -14.70 -23.97
CA GLN A 595 6.03 -15.43 -22.70
C GLN A 595 4.70 -16.02 -22.25
N ALA A 596 3.62 -15.26 -22.36
CA ALA A 596 2.28 -15.72 -22.03
C ALA A 596 1.85 -16.91 -22.92
N MET A 597 2.19 -16.87 -24.21
CA MET A 597 1.96 -17.98 -25.14
C MET A 597 2.76 -19.22 -24.74
N CYS A 598 4.07 -19.08 -24.46
CA CYS A 598 4.92 -20.19 -24.01
C CYS A 598 4.44 -20.82 -22.71
N GLN A 599 3.96 -20.00 -21.78
CA GLN A 599 3.42 -20.42 -20.48
C GLN A 599 1.98 -20.91 -20.55
N ARG A 600 1.34 -20.89 -21.73
CA ARG A 600 -0.08 -21.23 -21.95
C ARG A 600 -1.01 -20.43 -21.03
N ARG A 601 -0.71 -19.15 -20.84
CA ARG A 601 -1.48 -18.28 -19.95
C ARG A 601 -2.92 -18.12 -20.45
N ARG A 602 -3.87 -18.01 -19.53
CA ARG A 602 -5.29 -17.79 -19.78
C ARG A 602 -5.75 -16.47 -19.21
N TRP A 603 -6.71 -15.84 -19.85
CA TRP A 603 -7.43 -14.66 -19.38
C TRP A 603 -8.92 -15.00 -19.34
N THR A 604 -9.64 -14.45 -18.36
CA THR A 604 -11.10 -14.47 -18.42
C THR A 604 -11.59 -13.60 -19.59
N ALA A 605 -12.81 -13.81 -20.04
CA ALA A 605 -13.40 -13.01 -21.12
C ALA A 605 -13.35 -11.50 -20.83
N GLU A 606 -13.61 -11.10 -19.57
CA GLU A 606 -13.55 -9.71 -19.12
C GLU A 606 -12.13 -9.16 -19.14
N GLN A 607 -11.16 -9.91 -18.62
CA GLN A 607 -9.73 -9.53 -18.64
C GLN A 607 -9.22 -9.42 -20.06
N PHE A 608 -9.56 -10.36 -20.93
CA PHE A 608 -9.19 -10.35 -22.35
C PHE A 608 -9.72 -9.08 -23.02
N ARG A 609 -11.00 -8.79 -22.85
CA ARG A 609 -11.62 -7.59 -23.38
C ARG A 609 -10.92 -6.32 -22.88
N LEU A 610 -10.75 -6.18 -21.57
CA LEU A 610 -10.22 -4.96 -20.95
C LEU A 610 -8.75 -4.71 -21.27
N PHE A 611 -7.88 -5.74 -21.15
CA PHE A 611 -6.43 -5.55 -21.23
C PHE A 611 -5.87 -5.73 -22.64
N LEU A 612 -6.59 -6.44 -23.51
CA LEU A 612 -6.09 -6.80 -24.82
C LEU A 612 -6.90 -6.16 -25.95
N VAL A 613 -8.25 -6.15 -25.87
CA VAL A 613 -9.10 -5.63 -26.93
C VAL A 613 -9.36 -4.12 -26.80
N GLU A 614 -9.72 -3.66 -25.60
CA GLU A 614 -10.05 -2.25 -25.35
C GLU A 614 -8.83 -1.39 -25.02
N HIS A 615 -7.68 -2.01 -24.71
CA HIS A 615 -6.47 -1.25 -24.39
C HIS A 615 -5.95 -0.47 -25.61
N PRO A 616 -5.77 0.87 -25.50
CA PRO A 616 -5.49 1.74 -26.65
C PRO A 616 -4.28 1.33 -27.51
N LEU A 617 -3.22 0.81 -26.90
CA LEU A 617 -2.01 0.39 -27.60
C LEU A 617 -1.98 -1.12 -27.85
N VAL A 618 -2.30 -1.95 -26.83
CA VAL A 618 -2.16 -3.42 -26.93
C VAL A 618 -3.12 -3.99 -27.98
N ARG A 619 -4.29 -3.35 -28.19
CA ARG A 619 -5.25 -3.76 -29.23
C ARG A 619 -4.64 -3.96 -30.62
N HIS A 620 -3.65 -3.15 -30.98
CA HIS A 620 -2.97 -3.26 -32.28
C HIS A 620 -2.15 -4.57 -32.40
N LEU A 621 -1.62 -5.07 -31.28
CA LEU A 621 -0.96 -6.37 -31.21
C LEU A 621 -1.98 -7.51 -31.16
N THR A 622 -3.04 -7.34 -30.38
CA THR A 622 -4.10 -8.34 -30.17
C THR A 622 -4.77 -8.75 -31.48
N ARG A 623 -5.04 -7.79 -32.37
CA ARG A 623 -5.66 -8.00 -33.70
C ARG A 623 -4.79 -8.82 -34.63
N ARG A 624 -3.50 -8.92 -34.39
CA ARG A 624 -2.54 -9.66 -35.22
C ARG A 624 -2.40 -11.13 -34.83
N LEU A 625 -2.91 -11.48 -33.65
CA LEU A 625 -2.77 -12.81 -33.08
C LEU A 625 -4.03 -13.64 -33.30
N LEU A 626 -3.83 -14.95 -33.40
CA LEU A 626 -4.91 -15.92 -33.31
C LEU A 626 -5.11 -16.32 -31.88
N TRP A 627 -6.35 -16.25 -31.39
CA TRP A 627 -6.73 -16.53 -30.03
C TRP A 627 -7.56 -17.80 -29.95
N GLY A 628 -7.36 -18.58 -28.88
CA GLY A 628 -8.12 -19.80 -28.60
C GLY A 628 -9.06 -19.65 -27.42
N VAL A 629 -10.27 -20.14 -27.56
CA VAL A 629 -11.23 -20.31 -26.46
C VAL A 629 -11.09 -21.72 -25.89
N TYR A 630 -10.95 -21.82 -24.60
CA TYR A 630 -10.78 -23.08 -23.88
C TYR A 630 -11.90 -23.26 -22.85
N ASN A 631 -12.34 -24.50 -22.66
CA ASN A 631 -13.26 -24.85 -21.57
C ASN A 631 -12.51 -25.05 -20.24
N ASP A 632 -13.25 -25.34 -19.17
CA ASP A 632 -12.72 -25.58 -17.83
C ASP A 632 -11.80 -26.82 -17.76
N GLU A 633 -11.92 -27.75 -18.72
CA GLU A 633 -11.07 -28.93 -18.87
C GLU A 633 -9.79 -28.66 -19.68
N ASN A 634 -9.51 -27.40 -20.03
CA ASN A 634 -8.40 -26.98 -20.90
C ASN A 634 -8.45 -27.53 -22.34
N ALA A 635 -9.60 -27.94 -22.82
CA ALA A 635 -9.77 -28.32 -24.21
C ALA A 635 -10.05 -27.08 -25.07
N LEU A 636 -9.39 -26.99 -26.25
CA LEU A 636 -9.65 -25.92 -27.22
C LEU A 636 -11.02 -26.12 -27.85
N ILE A 637 -11.91 -25.11 -27.70
CA ILE A 637 -13.26 -25.11 -28.28
C ILE A 637 -13.22 -24.52 -29.70
N THR A 638 -12.65 -23.32 -29.84
CA THR A 638 -12.55 -22.60 -31.13
C THR A 638 -11.39 -21.62 -31.10
N CYS A 639 -11.06 -21.09 -32.29
CA CYS A 639 -10.08 -20.03 -32.48
C CYS A 639 -10.76 -18.82 -33.13
N PHE A 640 -10.30 -17.61 -32.80
CA PHE A 640 -10.83 -16.38 -33.37
C PHE A 640 -9.76 -15.32 -33.56
N ARG A 641 -10.05 -14.29 -34.32
CA ARG A 641 -9.29 -13.04 -34.43
C ARG A 641 -10.15 -11.87 -33.97
N VAL A 642 -9.49 -10.83 -33.47
CA VAL A 642 -10.13 -9.57 -33.17
C VAL A 642 -10.09 -8.67 -34.38
N ALA A 643 -11.27 -8.29 -34.90
CA ALA A 643 -11.41 -7.41 -36.06
C ALA A 643 -11.15 -5.94 -35.71
N GLU A 644 -11.09 -5.05 -36.71
CA GLU A 644 -10.83 -3.62 -36.51
C GLU A 644 -11.91 -2.90 -35.69
N ASP A 645 -13.14 -3.32 -35.82
CA ASP A 645 -14.29 -2.85 -35.05
C ASP A 645 -14.39 -3.48 -33.66
N SER A 646 -13.38 -4.27 -33.26
CA SER A 646 -13.31 -5.01 -32.00
C SER A 646 -14.34 -6.15 -31.87
N THR A 647 -14.94 -6.59 -32.98
CA THR A 647 -15.72 -7.85 -33.04
C THR A 647 -14.78 -9.06 -33.14
N TYR A 648 -15.33 -10.23 -32.90
CA TYR A 648 -14.60 -11.49 -32.95
C TYR A 648 -15.02 -12.23 -34.22
N SER A 649 -14.04 -12.62 -35.03
CA SER A 649 -14.28 -13.39 -36.26
C SER A 649 -13.53 -14.71 -36.21
N ASP A 650 -14.19 -15.78 -36.63
CA ASP A 650 -13.61 -17.13 -36.79
C ASP A 650 -12.58 -17.19 -37.93
#